data_abd6980db949e5f0a2886016428365fb
#
_entry.id   abd6980db949e5f0a2886016428365fb
#
_cell.length_a   1.000
_cell.length_b   1.000
_cell.length_c   1.000
_cell.angle_alpha   90.00
_cell.angle_beta   90.00
_cell.angle_gamma   90.00
#
_symmetry.space_group_name_H-M   'P 1'
#
loop_
_entity.id
_entity.type
_entity.pdbx_description
1 polymer ?
#
loop_
_entity_poly.entity_id
_entity_poly.type
_entity_poly.pdbx_seq_one_letter_code
_entity_poly.pdbx_strand_id
1 'polypeptide(L)'
;MNTLGENLIQKDIEQEMKDAYLDYSMSVIASRALPDVRDGLKPVHRRILYTMYGNGLYPEREFRKCADTVGNVLGQYHPHGDASVYDALVRLAQDFSLRYPLVHGHGNFGSIDGDPPAAYRYTESKMSKISMQMLTDIDKETVDFQSNYDDRLKEPTVLPSRFPNLLVNGSTGIAVGMATNIPPHNLGEVIDGACCLLDNPDAGLDQLMTHIKGPDFPTGGIIMGRSGIRAAYATGRGKITLRAKTNIEEFKNGRERIVVTEIPYMVNKARLIERIAELVKEKKIDQISYIRDDSSRKGMKIVIELKRDANAQLVLNQLYTYTQLQDTVGVIMLALVNGEPKTLTLRQMLEEYIKFQEQIITRRTIFDLKKAKERAHILEGLVIALDYIDEVISIIRSHYTSQEGKEVLMERFGLDDIQAQAIIQMPLGRLAGMEREKLKTETDELHAKIAEYNAILADEKRVRAIVKQELLEIKEKFNDPRRTEIASVEGEVDIEDLIPQEECVVTLTHFGYLKRQPLDVYKTQRRGGRGISGMTRRDEDFVSDIYTCSTHDYLMFFTNKGKVYRIKGYEIPEGSRTSRGTNVVNILPLEQGEKITCVIKTSDISAEDRYYVMVTRNGVIKRTEYNAYTNVRKSGLIAINLDEGDELAWVKITDGHSDVVLATRQGMSIRFHEEDARSMGRTARGVKAISLEAEDQVVGMVVLSADQTAGDILTVSQSGLGRRTDSEEYRLQTRGGKGLRNYYCDKNGPVAGFEMVDDQTDIILITDSGIIIRIPADQISKQSRYAGGVKVMRVDDQTSIIGIAVTEKEEESEETEDTTSLPKSAQPSTLEDSDKQDEQINQLLERAMQPEEE
;
A
#
# COMPACT_ATOMS: atom_id res chain seq x y z
N MET A 1 -13.18 -63.82 3.33
CA MET A 1 -12.24 -62.82 3.89
C MET A 1 -12.17 -61.70 2.86
N ASN A 2 -12.94 -60.63 3.08
CA ASN A 2 -12.92 -59.45 2.22
C ASN A 2 -11.73 -58.59 2.69
N THR A 3 -10.69 -58.53 1.88
CA THR A 3 -9.62 -57.53 2.01
C THR A 3 -10.22 -56.20 1.63
N LEU A 4 -10.41 -55.32 2.62
CA LEU A 4 -10.66 -53.92 2.42
C LEU A 4 -9.46 -53.36 1.62
N GLY A 5 -9.66 -53.05 0.36
CA GLY A 5 -8.70 -52.34 -0.43
C GLY A 5 -8.42 -50.95 0.20
N GLU A 6 -7.31 -50.81 0.85
CA GLU A 6 -6.80 -49.51 1.24
C GLU A 6 -6.52 -48.72 -0.05
N ASN A 7 -7.28 -47.70 -0.30
CA ASN A 7 -6.97 -46.69 -1.31
C ASN A 7 -5.77 -45.85 -0.81
N LEU A 8 -4.57 -46.40 -1.02
CA LEU A 8 -3.33 -45.66 -0.80
C LEU A 8 -3.21 -44.56 -1.91
N ILE A 9 -3.48 -43.36 -1.55
CA ILE A 9 -3.21 -42.20 -2.40
C ILE A 9 -1.76 -41.80 -2.12
N GLN A 10 -0.89 -41.96 -3.10
CA GLN A 10 0.49 -41.51 -3.00
C GLN A 10 0.50 -39.99 -3.22
N LYS A 11 0.81 -39.21 -2.16
CA LYS A 11 0.97 -37.75 -2.23
C LYS A 11 2.45 -37.42 -2.05
N ASP A 12 2.94 -36.51 -2.86
CA ASP A 12 4.25 -35.92 -2.69
C ASP A 12 4.26 -35.01 -1.46
N ILE A 13 5.09 -35.32 -0.47
CA ILE A 13 5.17 -34.58 0.79
C ILE A 13 5.56 -33.13 0.57
N GLU A 14 6.43 -32.86 -0.41
CA GLU A 14 6.85 -31.48 -0.74
C GLU A 14 5.67 -30.64 -1.24
N GLN A 15 4.85 -31.22 -2.13
CA GLN A 15 3.67 -30.53 -2.67
C GLN A 15 2.60 -30.33 -1.58
N GLU A 16 2.32 -31.35 -0.78
CA GLU A 16 1.35 -31.26 0.32
C GLU A 16 1.76 -30.20 1.36
N MET A 17 3.05 -30.17 1.72
CA MET A 17 3.60 -29.16 2.62
C MET A 17 3.50 -27.76 2.05
N LYS A 18 3.77 -27.57 0.75
CA LYS A 18 3.62 -26.27 0.08
C LYS A 18 2.17 -25.79 0.10
N ASP A 19 1.25 -26.67 -0.25
CA ASP A 19 -0.19 -26.36 -0.31
C ASP A 19 -0.72 -26.02 1.08
N ALA A 20 -0.42 -26.86 2.09
CA ALA A 20 -0.81 -26.63 3.49
C ALA A 20 -0.23 -25.32 4.06
N TYR A 21 1.04 -25.00 3.75
CA TYR A 21 1.66 -23.76 4.19
C TYR A 21 1.07 -22.53 3.49
N LEU A 22 0.70 -22.66 2.22
CA LEU A 22 0.04 -21.60 1.48
C LEU A 22 -1.34 -21.30 2.08
N ASP A 23 -2.15 -22.34 2.33
CA ASP A 23 -3.47 -22.21 2.94
C ASP A 23 -3.39 -21.60 4.34
N TYR A 24 -2.44 -22.08 5.17
CA TYR A 24 -2.19 -21.48 6.48
C TYR A 24 -1.80 -20.01 6.37
N SER A 25 -0.87 -19.68 5.46
CA SER A 25 -0.41 -18.31 5.25
C SER A 25 -1.55 -17.39 4.81
N MET A 26 -2.38 -17.83 3.87
CA MET A 26 -3.56 -17.08 3.42
C MET A 26 -4.56 -16.87 4.57
N SER A 27 -4.81 -17.90 5.37
CA SER A 27 -5.70 -17.80 6.54
C SER A 27 -5.16 -16.80 7.57
N VAL A 28 -3.85 -16.83 7.89
CA VAL A 28 -3.23 -15.90 8.83
C VAL A 28 -3.28 -14.46 8.30
N ILE A 29 -3.05 -14.25 7.02
CA ILE A 29 -3.07 -12.93 6.38
C ILE A 29 -4.51 -12.36 6.36
N ALA A 30 -5.45 -13.09 5.76
CA ALA A 30 -6.80 -12.60 5.51
C ALA A 30 -7.72 -12.64 6.75
N SER A 31 -7.52 -13.63 7.67
CA SER A 31 -8.50 -13.93 8.71
C SER A 31 -7.98 -13.80 10.14
N ARG A 32 -6.74 -13.32 10.36
CA ARG A 32 -6.18 -13.25 11.73
C ARG A 32 -5.38 -11.99 12.03
N ALA A 33 -4.28 -11.73 11.28
CA ALA A 33 -3.25 -10.80 11.71
C ALA A 33 -3.46 -9.36 11.23
N LEU A 34 -4.03 -9.17 10.04
CA LEU A 34 -4.14 -7.86 9.41
C LEU A 34 -5.53 -7.23 9.63
N PRO A 35 -5.58 -5.90 9.81
CA PRO A 35 -6.83 -5.15 9.89
C PRO A 35 -7.44 -4.90 8.51
N ASP A 36 -8.75 -4.82 8.42
CA ASP A 36 -9.45 -4.30 7.24
C ASP A 36 -9.32 -2.76 7.19
N VAL A 37 -9.09 -2.20 6.02
CA VAL A 37 -8.89 -0.75 5.85
C VAL A 37 -10.16 0.04 6.21
N ARG A 38 -11.33 -0.55 6.04
CA ARG A 38 -12.65 0.07 6.21
C ARG A 38 -13.02 0.33 7.67
N ASP A 39 -12.84 -0.67 8.55
CA ASP A 39 -13.18 -0.57 9.98
C ASP A 39 -11.97 -0.60 10.93
N GLY A 40 -10.77 -0.87 10.40
CA GLY A 40 -9.53 -0.92 11.17
C GLY A 40 -9.44 -2.08 12.16
N LEU A 41 -10.29 -3.08 12.05
CA LEU A 41 -10.38 -4.18 13.00
C LEU A 41 -9.83 -5.48 12.41
N LYS A 42 -9.21 -6.28 13.30
CA LYS A 42 -8.97 -7.70 13.03
C LYS A 42 -10.26 -8.48 13.30
N PRO A 43 -10.43 -9.70 12.73
CA PRO A 43 -11.64 -10.50 12.94
C PRO A 43 -12.00 -10.71 14.41
N VAL A 44 -11.04 -10.98 15.30
CA VAL A 44 -11.29 -11.16 16.73
C VAL A 44 -11.88 -9.91 17.38
N HIS A 45 -11.36 -8.72 17.07
CA HIS A 45 -11.86 -7.45 17.61
C HIS A 45 -13.29 -7.18 17.13
N ARG A 46 -13.54 -7.42 15.83
CA ARG A 46 -14.86 -7.25 15.22
C ARG A 46 -15.90 -8.17 15.88
N ARG A 47 -15.56 -9.44 16.08
CA ARG A 47 -16.40 -10.43 16.75
C ARG A 47 -16.70 -10.07 18.20
N ILE A 48 -15.71 -9.54 18.95
CA ILE A 48 -15.92 -9.06 20.32
C ILE A 48 -16.94 -7.92 20.34
N LEU A 49 -16.75 -6.88 19.53
CA LEU A 49 -17.65 -5.72 19.52
C LEU A 49 -19.07 -6.12 19.05
N TYR A 50 -19.17 -6.96 18.03
CA TYR A 50 -20.45 -7.45 17.54
C TYR A 50 -21.20 -8.30 18.57
N THR A 51 -20.49 -9.18 19.29
CA THR A 51 -21.07 -9.97 20.39
C THR A 51 -21.53 -9.08 21.55
N MET A 52 -20.72 -8.08 21.93
CA MET A 52 -21.11 -7.13 22.99
C MET A 52 -22.35 -6.32 22.59
N TYR A 53 -22.47 -5.93 21.32
CA TYR A 53 -23.64 -5.24 20.80
C TYR A 53 -24.88 -6.15 20.84
N GLY A 54 -24.80 -7.37 20.33
CA GLY A 54 -25.89 -8.36 20.36
C GLY A 54 -26.36 -8.72 21.76
N ASN A 55 -25.45 -8.74 22.75
CA ASN A 55 -25.76 -8.97 24.16
C ASN A 55 -26.27 -7.73 24.89
N GLY A 56 -26.42 -6.59 24.22
CA GLY A 56 -26.92 -5.34 24.81
C GLY A 56 -25.99 -4.70 25.83
N LEU A 57 -24.66 -4.92 25.73
CA LEU A 57 -23.66 -4.35 26.63
C LEU A 57 -23.35 -2.87 26.29
N TYR A 58 -24.39 -2.06 26.21
CA TYR A 58 -24.30 -0.66 25.84
C TYR A 58 -23.69 0.21 26.93
N PRO A 59 -23.14 1.38 26.60
CA PRO A 59 -22.50 2.28 27.57
C PRO A 59 -23.37 2.66 28.75
N GLU A 60 -24.67 2.76 28.55
CA GLU A 60 -25.68 3.15 29.55
C GLU A 60 -26.13 1.98 30.45
N ARG A 61 -25.78 0.75 30.05
CA ARG A 61 -26.13 -0.46 30.81
C ARG A 61 -25.08 -0.78 31.87
N GLU A 62 -25.44 -1.71 32.74
CA GLU A 62 -24.53 -2.22 33.77
C GLU A 62 -23.38 -3.02 33.18
N PHE A 63 -22.29 -3.11 33.92
CA PHE A 63 -21.17 -3.96 33.57
C PHE A 63 -21.55 -5.44 33.67
N ARG A 64 -20.99 -6.26 32.80
CA ARG A 64 -21.06 -7.72 32.91
C ARG A 64 -19.67 -8.34 32.95
N LYS A 65 -19.55 -9.53 33.53
CA LYS A 65 -18.30 -10.28 33.61
C LYS A 65 -17.71 -10.47 32.21
N CYS A 66 -16.41 -10.27 32.05
CA CYS A 66 -15.71 -10.54 30.80
C CYS A 66 -15.86 -12.00 30.37
N ALA A 67 -16.05 -12.91 31.34
CA ALA A 67 -16.34 -14.33 31.08
C ALA A 67 -17.58 -14.55 30.21
N ASP A 68 -18.63 -13.73 30.39
CA ASP A 68 -19.83 -13.79 29.54
C ASP A 68 -19.53 -13.41 28.08
N THR A 69 -18.81 -12.32 27.88
CA THR A 69 -18.41 -11.88 26.53
C THR A 69 -17.47 -12.88 25.86
N VAL A 70 -16.43 -13.36 26.57
CA VAL A 70 -15.46 -14.32 26.04
C VAL A 70 -16.16 -15.62 25.67
N GLY A 71 -17.01 -16.16 26.56
CA GLY A 71 -17.76 -17.40 26.29
C GLY A 71 -18.68 -17.31 25.07
N ASN A 72 -19.41 -16.20 24.93
CA ASN A 72 -20.29 -15.98 23.77
C ASN A 72 -19.50 -15.81 22.46
N VAL A 73 -18.36 -15.08 22.47
CA VAL A 73 -17.48 -14.94 21.30
C VAL A 73 -16.97 -16.31 20.83
N LEU A 74 -16.49 -17.13 21.77
CA LEU A 74 -15.99 -18.48 21.48
C LEU A 74 -17.08 -19.38 20.91
N GLY A 75 -18.23 -19.42 21.57
CA GLY A 75 -19.32 -20.33 21.21
C GLY A 75 -20.04 -19.93 19.93
N GLN A 76 -20.04 -18.65 19.56
CA GLN A 76 -20.83 -18.15 18.44
C GLN A 76 -20.00 -17.84 17.19
N TYR A 77 -18.77 -17.31 17.34
CA TYR A 77 -18.08 -16.72 16.19
C TYR A 77 -16.60 -17.08 16.08
N HIS A 78 -15.88 -17.35 17.19
CA HIS A 78 -14.42 -17.44 17.17
C HIS A 78 -13.89 -18.70 17.87
N PRO A 79 -13.81 -19.86 17.17
CA PRO A 79 -13.45 -21.15 17.76
C PRO A 79 -11.95 -21.31 18.01
N HIS A 80 -11.39 -20.46 18.90
CA HIS A 80 -9.99 -20.46 19.28
C HIS A 80 -9.85 -20.40 20.82
N GLY A 81 -8.62 -20.33 21.35
CA GLY A 81 -8.42 -20.29 22.79
C GLY A 81 -9.03 -19.06 23.48
N ASP A 82 -9.60 -19.25 24.67
CA ASP A 82 -10.23 -18.22 25.50
C ASP A 82 -9.27 -17.11 25.90
N ALA A 83 -8.00 -17.44 26.19
CA ALA A 83 -6.97 -16.47 26.51
C ALA A 83 -6.77 -15.45 25.38
N SER A 84 -6.74 -15.90 24.12
CA SER A 84 -6.55 -15.01 22.97
C SER A 84 -7.70 -14.00 22.80
N VAL A 85 -8.94 -14.45 23.05
CA VAL A 85 -10.11 -13.56 23.00
C VAL A 85 -10.10 -12.59 24.16
N TYR A 86 -9.73 -13.08 25.37
CA TYR A 86 -9.66 -12.22 26.53
C TYR A 86 -8.56 -11.16 26.41
N ASP A 87 -7.37 -11.52 25.94
CA ASP A 87 -6.27 -10.58 25.72
C ASP A 87 -6.65 -9.50 24.69
N ALA A 88 -7.37 -9.89 23.63
CA ALA A 88 -7.89 -8.93 22.67
C ALA A 88 -8.93 -7.98 23.32
N LEU A 89 -9.86 -8.50 24.12
CA LEU A 89 -10.83 -7.70 24.87
C LEU A 89 -10.14 -6.72 25.84
N VAL A 90 -9.14 -7.20 26.58
CA VAL A 90 -8.35 -6.40 27.50
C VAL A 90 -7.67 -5.25 26.77
N ARG A 91 -7.03 -5.54 25.62
CA ARG A 91 -6.35 -4.52 24.83
C ARG A 91 -7.29 -3.44 24.32
N LEU A 92 -8.53 -3.80 23.96
CA LEU A 92 -9.57 -2.82 23.59
C LEU A 92 -9.99 -1.90 24.73
N ALA A 93 -9.73 -2.27 25.99
CA ALA A 93 -10.08 -1.49 27.18
C ALA A 93 -8.91 -0.69 27.76
N GLN A 94 -7.65 -0.94 27.33
CA GLN A 94 -6.47 -0.28 27.88
C GLN A 94 -6.28 1.12 27.29
N ASP A 95 -6.28 2.15 28.12
CA ASP A 95 -6.11 3.56 27.73
C ASP A 95 -4.65 3.95 27.40
N PHE A 96 -3.69 3.09 27.74
CA PHE A 96 -2.29 3.20 27.35
C PHE A 96 -1.95 2.41 26.08
N SER A 97 -2.87 1.55 25.61
CA SER A 97 -2.72 0.77 24.36
C SER A 97 -3.48 1.38 23.19
N LEU A 98 -4.72 1.83 23.42
CA LEU A 98 -5.57 2.47 22.43
C LEU A 98 -5.72 3.96 22.69
N ARG A 99 -5.64 4.77 21.64
CA ARG A 99 -5.83 6.21 21.75
C ARG A 99 -7.28 6.57 22.14
N TYR A 100 -8.24 5.80 21.61
CA TYR A 100 -9.67 5.86 21.97
C TYR A 100 -10.17 4.45 22.28
N PRO A 101 -10.18 4.02 23.55
CA PRO A 101 -10.61 2.69 23.95
C PRO A 101 -12.03 2.36 23.48
N LEU A 102 -12.21 1.18 22.90
CA LEU A 102 -13.50 0.71 22.39
C LEU A 102 -14.31 -0.06 23.43
N VAL A 103 -13.67 -0.52 24.49
CA VAL A 103 -14.29 -1.21 25.63
C VAL A 103 -14.05 -0.41 26.88
N HIS A 104 -15.05 -0.32 27.75
CA HIS A 104 -14.95 0.22 29.08
C HIS A 104 -14.83 -0.93 30.08
N GLY A 105 -13.64 -1.06 30.68
CA GLY A 105 -13.34 -2.10 31.66
C GLY A 105 -13.56 -1.63 33.09
N HIS A 106 -13.95 -2.57 33.96
CA HIS A 106 -14.03 -2.40 35.43
C HIS A 106 -13.27 -3.53 36.10
N GLY A 107 -12.29 -3.18 36.91
CA GLY A 107 -11.34 -4.10 37.56
C GLY A 107 -9.90 -3.88 37.09
N ASN A 108 -9.06 -4.89 37.22
CA ASN A 108 -7.67 -4.84 36.78
C ASN A 108 -7.55 -5.35 35.34
N PHE A 109 -7.27 -4.44 34.40
CA PHE A 109 -7.01 -4.71 32.97
C PHE A 109 -5.52 -4.59 32.60
N GLY A 110 -4.63 -4.81 33.58
CA GLY A 110 -3.20 -4.64 33.36
C GLY A 110 -2.73 -3.20 33.60
N SER A 111 -1.44 -2.99 33.52
CA SER A 111 -0.81 -1.69 33.74
C SER A 111 0.32 -1.42 32.71
N ILE A 112 0.76 -0.16 32.68
CA ILE A 112 1.94 0.25 31.88
C ILE A 112 3.25 -0.36 32.42
N ASP A 113 3.23 -0.93 33.62
CA ASP A 113 4.33 -1.68 34.23
C ASP A 113 4.44 -3.10 33.65
N GLY A 114 3.47 -3.52 32.85
CA GLY A 114 3.40 -4.86 32.27
C GLY A 114 2.75 -5.88 33.20
N ASP A 115 2.05 -5.44 34.26
CA ASP A 115 1.24 -6.34 35.07
C ASP A 115 0.14 -6.97 34.20
N PRO A 116 -0.08 -8.29 34.31
CA PRO A 116 -1.15 -8.95 33.57
C PRO A 116 -2.52 -8.52 34.11
N PRO A 117 -3.58 -8.61 33.28
CA PRO A 117 -4.94 -8.40 33.72
C PRO A 117 -5.34 -9.49 34.73
N ALA A 118 -6.29 -9.19 35.61
CA ALA A 118 -6.92 -10.21 36.44
C ALA A 118 -7.72 -11.18 35.55
N ALA A 119 -7.88 -12.44 36.00
CA ALA A 119 -8.63 -13.43 35.25
C ALA A 119 -10.05 -12.94 34.90
N TYR A 120 -10.55 -13.29 33.69
CA TYR A 120 -11.80 -12.79 33.10
C TYR A 120 -13.06 -13.03 33.96
N ARG A 121 -13.00 -13.97 34.90
CA ARG A 121 -14.08 -14.18 35.92
C ARG A 121 -14.20 -13.07 36.96
N TYR A 122 -13.16 -12.26 37.14
CA TYR A 122 -13.15 -11.13 38.08
C TYR A 122 -13.43 -9.80 37.43
N THR A 123 -12.92 -9.60 36.19
CA THR A 123 -13.08 -8.35 35.44
C THR A 123 -14.47 -8.24 34.85
N GLU A 124 -14.90 -7.01 34.61
CA GLU A 124 -16.20 -6.68 34.02
C GLU A 124 -15.97 -5.69 32.86
N SER A 125 -16.86 -5.76 31.86
CA SER A 125 -16.74 -4.89 30.69
C SER A 125 -18.11 -4.49 30.14
N LYS A 126 -18.12 -3.37 29.41
CA LYS A 126 -19.20 -2.91 28.55
C LYS A 126 -18.61 -2.08 27.40
N MET A 127 -19.40 -1.80 26.39
CA MET A 127 -18.96 -0.96 25.26
C MET A 127 -18.69 0.47 25.72
N SER A 128 -17.72 1.15 25.10
CA SER A 128 -17.51 2.58 25.27
C SER A 128 -18.47 3.38 24.39
N LYS A 129 -18.66 4.69 24.69
CA LYS A 129 -19.55 5.54 23.89
C LYS A 129 -19.11 5.65 22.43
N ILE A 130 -17.80 5.70 22.18
CA ILE A 130 -17.27 5.80 20.83
C ILE A 130 -17.42 4.48 20.05
N SER A 131 -17.37 3.30 20.70
CA SER A 131 -17.53 2.03 20.03
C SER A 131 -18.94 1.83 19.47
N MET A 132 -19.95 2.51 20.02
CA MET A 132 -21.30 2.52 19.42
C MET A 132 -21.29 3.12 18.01
N GLN A 133 -20.37 4.05 17.72
CA GLN A 133 -20.22 4.62 16.38
C GLN A 133 -19.64 3.62 15.36
N MET A 134 -19.02 2.55 15.84
CA MET A 134 -18.55 1.46 14.97
C MET A 134 -19.71 0.59 14.44
N LEU A 135 -20.81 0.51 15.18
CA LEU A 135 -21.94 -0.40 14.93
C LEU A 135 -23.23 0.32 14.53
N THR A 136 -23.21 1.65 14.48
CA THR A 136 -24.38 2.43 14.08
C THR A 136 -24.88 1.99 12.70
N ASP A 137 -26.19 1.80 12.57
CA ASP A 137 -26.89 1.38 11.35
C ASP A 137 -26.53 -0.03 10.85
N ILE A 138 -25.93 -0.91 11.66
CA ILE A 138 -25.59 -2.28 11.27
C ILE A 138 -26.85 -3.10 10.91
N ASP A 139 -27.97 -2.80 11.56
CA ASP A 139 -29.25 -3.46 11.34
C ASP A 139 -29.99 -3.00 10.08
N LYS A 140 -29.40 -2.04 9.33
CA LYS A 140 -29.98 -1.47 8.11
C LYS A 140 -29.34 -2.01 6.82
N GLU A 141 -28.84 -3.23 6.83
CA GLU A 141 -28.19 -3.88 5.69
C GLU A 141 -27.02 -3.06 5.09
N THR A 142 -26.35 -2.25 5.91
CA THR A 142 -25.26 -1.36 5.48
C THR A 142 -23.98 -2.13 5.13
N VAL A 143 -23.77 -3.30 5.70
CA VAL A 143 -22.63 -4.18 5.49
C VAL A 143 -23.07 -5.58 5.13
N ASP A 144 -22.14 -6.36 4.55
CA ASP A 144 -22.41 -7.74 4.20
C ASP A 144 -22.18 -8.65 5.40
N PHE A 145 -22.96 -9.73 5.46
CA PHE A 145 -22.87 -10.77 6.48
C PHE A 145 -22.45 -12.09 5.84
N GLN A 146 -21.58 -12.81 6.53
CA GLN A 146 -21.18 -14.17 6.17
C GLN A 146 -21.60 -15.16 7.24
N SER A 147 -21.62 -16.45 6.90
CA SER A 147 -21.81 -17.51 7.89
C SER A 147 -20.67 -17.54 8.89
N ASN A 148 -20.98 -17.86 10.14
CA ASN A 148 -19.97 -18.17 11.15
C ASN A 148 -19.32 -19.55 10.85
N TYR A 149 -18.42 -20.01 11.73
CA TYR A 149 -17.64 -21.24 11.55
C TYR A 149 -18.49 -22.55 11.46
N ASP A 150 -19.73 -22.56 11.95
CA ASP A 150 -20.63 -23.72 11.95
C ASP A 150 -21.92 -23.52 11.14
N ASP A 151 -22.01 -22.45 10.34
CA ASP A 151 -23.13 -22.05 9.48
C ASP A 151 -24.48 -21.81 10.21
N ARG A 152 -24.47 -21.72 11.55
CA ARG A 152 -25.69 -21.49 12.35
C ARG A 152 -26.05 -20.02 12.51
N LEU A 153 -25.05 -19.17 12.55
CA LEU A 153 -25.21 -17.75 12.76
C LEU A 153 -24.54 -16.96 11.63
N LYS A 154 -24.86 -15.70 11.56
CA LYS A 154 -24.21 -14.76 10.64
C LYS A 154 -23.39 -13.74 11.40
N GLU A 155 -22.22 -13.43 10.89
CA GLU A 155 -21.35 -12.38 11.39
C GLU A 155 -21.09 -11.32 10.31
N PRO A 156 -20.91 -10.04 10.67
CA PRO A 156 -20.59 -9.01 9.70
C PRO A 156 -19.16 -9.17 9.18
N THR A 157 -18.98 -9.02 7.86
CA THR A 157 -17.64 -9.04 7.25
C THR A 157 -16.81 -7.84 7.65
N VAL A 158 -17.48 -6.70 7.93
CA VAL A 158 -16.89 -5.43 8.36
C VAL A 158 -17.93 -4.66 9.18
N LEU A 159 -17.51 -3.79 10.10
CA LEU A 159 -18.44 -2.91 10.81
C LEU A 159 -18.64 -1.58 10.04
N PRO A 160 -19.81 -0.92 10.16
CA PRO A 160 -20.09 0.34 9.48
C PRO A 160 -19.10 1.48 9.79
N SER A 161 -18.54 1.51 11.00
CA SER A 161 -17.48 2.38 11.46
C SER A 161 -17.57 3.85 10.99
N ARG A 162 -18.38 4.66 11.64
CA ARG A 162 -18.62 6.08 11.28
C ARG A 162 -17.40 7.00 11.46
N PHE A 163 -16.26 6.49 11.92
CA PHE A 163 -14.99 7.21 11.99
C PHE A 163 -13.84 6.32 11.52
N PRO A 164 -12.74 6.89 11.00
CA PRO A 164 -11.62 6.13 10.41
C PRO A 164 -10.76 5.47 11.49
N ASN A 165 -11.30 4.40 12.11
CA ASN A 165 -10.73 3.73 13.27
C ASN A 165 -9.32 3.18 13.02
N LEU A 166 -9.01 2.76 11.78
CA LEU A 166 -7.67 2.26 11.43
C LEU A 166 -6.58 3.30 11.70
N LEU A 167 -6.80 4.56 11.35
CA LEU A 167 -5.86 5.65 11.62
C LEU A 167 -5.97 6.13 13.07
N VAL A 168 -7.18 6.24 13.60
CA VAL A 168 -7.45 6.78 14.94
C VAL A 168 -6.84 5.92 16.05
N ASN A 169 -7.05 4.61 16.02
CA ASN A 169 -6.51 3.68 17.03
C ASN A 169 -5.25 2.93 16.57
N GLY A 170 -4.95 2.96 15.26
CA GLY A 170 -3.86 2.19 14.70
C GLY A 170 -4.11 0.68 14.74
N SER A 171 -3.13 -0.09 14.29
CA SER A 171 -3.14 -1.55 14.40
C SER A 171 -1.73 -2.10 14.30
N THR A 172 -1.42 -3.14 15.06
CA THR A 172 -0.15 -3.88 14.99
C THR A 172 -0.44 -5.36 14.75
N GLY A 173 0.31 -6.02 13.88
CA GLY A 173 0.11 -7.45 13.62
C GLY A 173 1.26 -8.05 12.83
N ILE A 174 1.53 -9.33 13.11
CA ILE A 174 2.55 -10.11 12.42
C ILE A 174 1.84 -11.24 11.68
N ALA A 175 1.95 -11.24 10.36
CA ALA A 175 1.46 -12.29 9.48
C ALA A 175 2.63 -13.07 8.87
N VAL A 176 2.35 -14.07 8.06
CA VAL A 176 3.39 -14.81 7.34
C VAL A 176 3.98 -13.93 6.24
N GLY A 177 5.28 -13.69 6.30
CA GLY A 177 6.01 -12.89 5.30
C GLY A 177 5.75 -11.38 5.33
N MET A 178 4.89 -10.88 6.22
CA MET A 178 4.56 -9.46 6.31
C MET A 178 4.10 -9.05 7.71
N ALA A 179 4.24 -7.77 8.03
CA ALA A 179 3.77 -7.21 9.29
C ALA A 179 3.09 -5.86 9.05
N THR A 180 2.17 -5.51 9.93
CA THR A 180 1.56 -4.17 9.99
C THR A 180 1.90 -3.50 11.31
N ASN A 181 2.17 -2.21 11.26
CA ASN A 181 2.36 -1.37 12.44
C ASN A 181 1.91 0.05 12.11
N ILE A 182 0.61 0.29 12.25
CA ILE A 182 -0.03 1.57 11.97
C ILE A 182 -0.17 2.31 13.30
N PRO A 183 0.48 3.46 13.48
CA PRO A 183 0.40 4.22 14.72
C PRO A 183 -0.98 4.88 14.87
N PRO A 184 -1.42 5.14 16.12
CA PRO A 184 -2.65 5.88 16.39
C PRO A 184 -2.51 7.38 16.09
N HIS A 185 -3.66 8.05 15.84
CA HIS A 185 -3.73 9.48 15.52
C HIS A 185 -4.83 10.17 16.30
N ASN A 186 -4.77 11.49 16.37
CA ASN A 186 -5.84 12.30 16.93
C ASN A 186 -7.10 12.25 16.06
N LEU A 187 -8.25 11.99 16.67
CA LEU A 187 -9.53 11.85 15.98
C LEU A 187 -9.89 13.09 15.15
N GLY A 188 -9.75 14.27 15.75
CA GLY A 188 -10.09 15.52 15.07
C GLY A 188 -9.21 15.80 13.87
N GLU A 189 -7.89 15.56 13.97
CA GLU A 189 -6.96 15.72 12.87
C GLU A 189 -7.27 14.77 11.71
N VAL A 190 -7.59 13.51 11.98
CA VAL A 190 -7.95 12.53 10.94
C VAL A 190 -9.27 12.88 10.28
N ILE A 191 -10.26 13.32 11.04
CA ILE A 191 -11.54 13.78 10.48
C ILE A 191 -11.33 15.02 9.61
N ASP A 192 -10.52 16.00 10.04
CA ASP A 192 -10.22 17.18 9.23
C ASP A 192 -9.51 16.81 7.92
N GLY A 193 -8.58 15.84 7.96
CA GLY A 193 -7.95 15.29 6.77
C GLY A 193 -8.94 14.60 5.82
N ALA A 194 -9.89 13.83 6.36
CA ALA A 194 -10.95 13.21 5.58
C ALA A 194 -11.88 14.26 4.95
N CYS A 195 -12.26 15.29 5.71
CA CYS A 195 -13.06 16.41 5.21
C CYS A 195 -12.33 17.19 4.10
N CYS A 196 -11.00 17.37 4.23
CA CYS A 196 -10.19 18.01 3.20
C CYS A 196 -10.25 17.22 1.88
N LEU A 197 -10.21 15.88 1.91
CA LEU A 197 -10.35 15.04 0.71
C LEU A 197 -11.76 15.04 0.14
N LEU A 198 -12.79 15.13 0.99
CA LEU A 198 -14.18 15.26 0.54
C LEU A 198 -14.41 16.57 -0.21
N ASP A 199 -13.80 17.67 0.25
CA ASP A 199 -13.90 18.98 -0.38
C ASP A 199 -12.99 19.10 -1.62
N ASN A 200 -11.79 18.52 -1.57
CA ASN A 200 -10.82 18.52 -2.67
C ASN A 200 -10.26 17.10 -2.90
N PRO A 201 -10.88 16.33 -3.80
CA PRO A 201 -10.43 14.97 -4.12
C PRO A 201 -9.01 14.88 -4.68
N ASP A 202 -8.45 15.98 -5.18
CA ASP A 202 -7.08 16.05 -5.70
C ASP A 202 -6.06 16.54 -4.64
N ALA A 203 -6.46 16.68 -3.37
CA ALA A 203 -5.57 17.13 -2.30
C ALA A 203 -4.30 16.29 -2.19
N GLY A 204 -3.14 16.95 -2.26
CA GLY A 204 -1.83 16.30 -2.14
C GLY A 204 -1.47 15.96 -0.68
N LEU A 205 -0.35 15.24 -0.50
CA LEU A 205 0.13 14.87 0.83
C LEU A 205 0.36 16.10 1.72
N ASP A 206 0.96 17.17 1.19
CA ASP A 206 1.26 18.37 1.97
C ASP A 206 0.01 19.05 2.52
N GLN A 207 -1.08 19.08 1.72
CA GLN A 207 -2.37 19.60 2.18
C GLN A 207 -2.96 18.71 3.28
N LEU A 208 -2.86 17.38 3.17
CA LEU A 208 -3.32 16.48 4.22
C LEU A 208 -2.49 16.63 5.50
N MET A 209 -1.19 16.85 5.40
CA MET A 209 -0.31 17.04 6.55
C MET A 209 -0.50 18.38 7.26
N THR A 210 -1.21 19.35 6.68
CA THR A 210 -1.64 20.56 7.42
C THR A 210 -2.69 20.22 8.47
N HIS A 211 -3.53 19.23 8.23
CA HIS A 211 -4.55 18.72 9.14
C HIS A 211 -4.04 17.58 10.02
N ILE A 212 -3.46 16.53 9.42
CA ILE A 212 -2.92 15.36 10.13
C ILE A 212 -1.42 15.58 10.33
N LYS A 213 -1.06 16.17 11.48
CA LYS A 213 0.32 16.57 11.76
C LYS A 213 1.28 15.39 11.95
N GLY A 214 0.77 14.27 12.45
CA GLY A 214 1.54 13.08 12.78
C GLY A 214 0.79 12.14 13.72
N PRO A 215 1.36 10.99 14.08
CA PRO A 215 0.83 10.09 15.09
C PRO A 215 0.58 10.80 16.42
N ASP A 216 -0.41 10.31 17.17
CA ASP A 216 -0.80 10.79 18.49
C ASP A 216 -0.95 9.60 19.43
N PHE A 217 0.11 9.32 20.18
CA PHE A 217 0.19 8.15 21.03
C PHE A 217 -0.57 8.34 22.35
N PRO A 218 -1.24 7.30 22.87
CA PRO A 218 -1.99 7.37 24.13
C PRO A 218 -1.10 7.73 25.33
N THR A 219 0.17 7.34 25.31
CA THR A 219 1.15 7.62 26.37
C THR A 219 1.83 8.97 26.24
N GLY A 220 1.48 9.80 25.24
CA GLY A 220 2.13 11.09 25.00
C GLY A 220 3.51 10.95 24.39
N GLY A 221 4.51 11.62 24.97
CA GLY A 221 5.88 11.68 24.50
C GLY A 221 6.10 12.74 23.41
N ILE A 222 7.32 12.79 22.87
CA ILE A 222 7.78 13.79 21.91
C ILE A 222 8.29 13.06 20.67
N ILE A 223 7.70 13.32 19.52
CA ILE A 223 8.22 12.86 18.22
C ILE A 223 9.35 13.80 17.81
N MET A 224 10.50 13.22 17.49
CA MET A 224 11.69 13.94 17.07
C MET A 224 11.75 14.03 15.54
N GLY A 225 11.43 15.22 15.02
CA GLY A 225 11.45 15.50 13.59
C GLY A 225 10.17 15.08 12.83
N ARG A 226 10.00 15.62 11.62
CA ARG A 226 8.86 15.37 10.74
C ARG A 226 9.17 14.46 9.55
N SER A 227 10.44 14.27 9.24
CA SER A 227 10.89 13.49 8.08
C SER A 227 10.36 12.06 8.11
N GLY A 228 10.45 11.37 9.26
CA GLY A 228 9.93 10.03 9.43
C GLY A 228 8.40 9.91 9.27
N ILE A 229 7.65 10.95 9.72
CA ILE A 229 6.20 11.04 9.52
C ILE A 229 5.88 11.19 8.04
N ARG A 230 6.59 12.12 7.35
CA ARG A 230 6.40 12.37 5.91
C ARG A 230 6.68 11.11 5.08
N ALA A 231 7.78 10.39 5.40
CA ALA A 231 8.09 9.11 4.76
C ALA A 231 6.96 8.09 4.92
N ALA A 232 6.50 7.89 6.16
CA ALA A 232 5.43 6.97 6.46
C ALA A 232 4.14 7.29 5.66
N TYR A 233 3.77 8.57 5.60
CA TYR A 233 2.55 9.00 4.92
C TYR A 233 2.65 8.96 3.39
N ALA A 234 3.86 9.22 2.85
CA ALA A 234 4.11 9.19 1.41
C ALA A 234 4.19 7.78 0.85
N THR A 235 4.84 6.85 1.57
CA THR A 235 5.20 5.52 1.06
C THR A 235 4.52 4.36 1.77
N GLY A 236 3.83 4.63 2.88
CA GLY A 236 3.31 3.60 3.78
C GLY A 236 4.37 2.97 4.70
N ARG A 237 5.63 3.44 4.63
CA ARG A 237 6.73 2.95 5.48
C ARG A 237 7.55 4.11 6.00
N GLY A 238 7.95 4.06 7.28
CA GLY A 238 8.76 5.09 7.88
C GLY A 238 9.31 4.69 9.24
N LYS A 239 10.22 5.50 9.78
CA LYS A 239 10.78 5.35 11.12
C LYS A 239 10.55 6.64 11.88
N ILE A 240 9.88 6.57 13.01
CA ILE A 240 9.56 7.72 13.85
C ILE A 240 10.30 7.57 15.17
N THR A 241 11.18 8.51 15.49
CA THR A 241 11.86 8.53 16.78
C THR A 241 10.95 9.18 17.82
N LEU A 242 10.61 8.42 18.86
CA LEU A 242 9.77 8.86 19.96
C LEU A 242 10.62 8.97 21.22
N ARG A 243 10.54 10.09 21.91
CA ARG A 243 11.29 10.41 23.11
C ARG A 243 10.36 10.63 24.29
N ALA A 244 10.79 10.19 25.47
CA ALA A 244 10.12 10.45 26.74
C ALA A 244 10.04 11.96 27.03
N LYS A 245 8.98 12.39 27.72
CA LYS A 245 8.88 13.76 28.23
C LYS A 245 9.57 13.85 29.57
N THR A 246 10.61 14.67 29.64
CA THR A 246 11.48 14.78 30.79
C THR A 246 11.64 16.23 31.22
N ASN A 247 11.73 16.45 32.52
CA ASN A 247 12.04 17.77 33.12
C ASN A 247 13.23 17.62 34.05
N ILE A 248 14.15 18.59 34.02
CA ILE A 248 15.26 18.69 34.96
C ILE A 248 14.81 19.66 36.07
N GLU A 249 14.85 19.21 37.30
CA GLU A 249 14.44 19.98 38.48
C GLU A 249 15.59 20.08 39.48
N GLU A 250 15.81 21.25 40.04
CA GLU A 250 16.71 21.40 41.20
C GLU A 250 16.13 20.71 42.45
N PHE A 251 16.97 20.01 43.15
CA PHE A 251 16.61 19.27 44.35
C PHE A 251 17.53 19.69 45.50
N LYS A 252 17.23 19.30 46.74
CA LYS A 252 17.92 19.68 47.96
C LYS A 252 19.47 19.84 47.81
N ASN A 253 20.02 20.93 48.32
CA ASN A 253 21.47 21.24 48.35
C ASN A 253 22.11 21.42 46.92
N GLY A 254 21.39 21.99 45.97
CA GLY A 254 21.93 22.25 44.61
C GLY A 254 22.17 21.01 43.76
N ARG A 255 21.57 19.85 44.12
CA ARG A 255 21.54 18.65 43.25
C ARG A 255 20.40 18.73 42.26
N GLU A 256 20.61 18.15 41.08
CA GLU A 256 19.60 18.05 40.03
C GLU A 256 18.93 16.66 40.09
N ARG A 257 17.70 16.59 39.62
CA ARG A 257 16.97 15.36 39.34
C ARG A 257 16.29 15.44 38.00
N ILE A 258 16.24 14.30 37.29
CA ILE A 258 15.50 14.15 36.10
C ILE A 258 14.15 13.52 36.43
N VAL A 259 13.07 14.18 36.06
CA VAL A 259 11.69 13.69 36.25
C VAL A 259 11.12 13.32 34.91
N VAL A 260 10.72 12.05 34.73
CA VAL A 260 10.08 11.55 33.52
C VAL A 260 8.58 11.47 33.76
N THR A 261 7.80 12.17 32.96
CA THR A 261 6.32 12.23 33.06
C THR A 261 5.59 11.43 32.00
N GLU A 262 6.23 11.20 30.87
CA GLU A 262 5.69 10.42 29.77
C GLU A 262 6.80 9.53 29.17
N ILE A 263 6.47 8.29 28.80
CA ILE A 263 7.41 7.34 28.17
C ILE A 263 6.96 7.01 26.74
N PRO A 264 7.86 6.56 25.87
CA PRO A 264 7.52 6.17 24.52
C PRO A 264 6.44 5.08 24.49
N TYR A 265 5.63 5.09 23.46
CA TYR A 265 4.53 4.14 23.27
C TYR A 265 5.03 2.69 23.20
N MET A 266 4.30 1.79 23.86
CA MET A 266 4.63 0.35 23.99
C MET A 266 5.85 0.04 24.85
N VAL A 267 6.48 1.01 25.49
CA VAL A 267 7.56 0.77 26.45
C VAL A 267 7.00 0.35 27.81
N ASN A 268 7.57 -0.72 28.37
CA ASN A 268 7.25 -1.19 29.72
C ASN A 268 8.02 -0.36 30.76
N LYS A 269 7.29 0.33 31.66
CA LYS A 269 7.88 1.24 32.63
C LYS A 269 8.79 0.53 33.64
N ALA A 270 8.39 -0.62 34.17
CA ALA A 270 9.17 -1.37 35.16
C ALA A 270 10.51 -1.84 34.53
N ARG A 271 10.48 -2.44 33.32
CA ARG A 271 11.70 -2.87 32.61
C ARG A 271 12.61 -1.69 32.28
N LEU A 272 12.03 -0.53 31.95
CA LEU A 272 12.81 0.69 31.72
C LEU A 272 13.58 1.11 32.99
N ILE A 273 12.93 1.11 34.14
CA ILE A 273 13.56 1.43 35.43
C ILE A 273 14.66 0.40 35.78
N GLU A 274 14.37 -0.89 35.62
CA GLU A 274 15.36 -1.99 35.77
C GLU A 274 16.58 -1.77 34.88
N ARG A 275 16.37 -1.45 33.61
CA ARG A 275 17.47 -1.19 32.65
C ARG A 275 18.32 0.01 33.06
N ILE A 276 17.72 1.08 33.56
CA ILE A 276 18.47 2.23 34.06
C ILE A 276 19.30 1.80 35.28
N ALA A 277 18.74 1.02 36.21
CA ALA A 277 19.46 0.53 37.38
C ALA A 277 20.64 -0.41 37.02
N GLU A 278 20.47 -1.26 35.99
CA GLU A 278 21.55 -2.09 35.44
C GLU A 278 22.70 -1.24 34.90
N LEU A 279 22.41 -0.20 34.11
CA LEU A 279 23.43 0.71 33.56
C LEU A 279 24.23 1.44 34.66
N VAL A 280 23.58 1.78 35.76
CA VAL A 280 24.25 2.32 36.97
C VAL A 280 25.17 1.28 37.60
N LYS A 281 24.69 0.03 37.76
CA LYS A 281 25.47 -1.08 38.31
C LYS A 281 26.65 -1.46 37.43
N GLU A 282 26.48 -1.41 36.12
CA GLU A 282 27.53 -1.61 35.10
C GLU A 282 28.50 -0.44 35.02
N LYS A 283 28.29 0.65 35.76
CA LYS A 283 29.07 1.89 35.72
C LYS A 283 29.13 2.57 34.35
N LYS A 284 28.17 2.32 33.51
CA LYS A 284 28.02 3.03 32.20
C LYS A 284 27.45 4.43 32.40
N ILE A 285 26.59 4.59 33.41
CA ILE A 285 26.06 5.88 33.86
C ILE A 285 26.26 5.92 35.36
N ASP A 286 27.36 6.48 35.82
CA ASP A 286 27.75 6.49 37.22
C ASP A 286 27.24 7.71 37.99
N GLN A 287 26.72 8.73 37.31
CA GLN A 287 26.27 9.99 37.90
C GLN A 287 24.88 9.92 38.53
N ILE A 288 24.17 8.81 38.44
CA ILE A 288 22.87 8.58 39.05
C ILE A 288 23.09 8.15 40.52
N SER A 289 22.33 8.75 41.42
CA SER A 289 22.39 8.48 42.88
C SER A 289 21.27 7.54 43.29
N TYR A 290 20.05 7.79 42.86
CA TYR A 290 18.87 7.04 43.23
C TYR A 290 17.79 7.09 42.16
N ILE A 291 17.01 6.02 42.03
CA ILE A 291 15.90 5.92 41.09
C ILE A 291 14.68 5.47 41.88
N ARG A 292 13.53 6.13 41.66
CA ARG A 292 12.26 5.74 42.26
C ARG A 292 11.10 5.97 41.32
N ASP A 293 10.09 5.17 41.47
CA ASP A 293 8.80 5.33 40.80
C ASP A 293 7.82 6.00 41.77
N ASP A 294 7.46 7.25 41.46
CA ASP A 294 6.49 8.05 42.20
C ASP A 294 5.12 8.11 41.48
N SER A 295 4.89 7.19 40.53
CA SER A 295 3.64 7.15 39.75
C SER A 295 2.42 6.94 40.68
N SER A 296 1.35 7.61 40.37
CA SER A 296 0.12 7.58 41.14
C SER A 296 -1.10 7.73 40.23
N ARG A 297 -2.31 7.76 40.82
CA ARG A 297 -3.54 8.09 40.07
C ARG A 297 -3.52 9.48 39.39
N LYS A 298 -2.58 10.37 39.81
CA LYS A 298 -2.41 11.69 39.20
C LYS A 298 -1.55 11.68 37.93
N GLY A 299 -0.93 10.56 37.60
CA GLY A 299 -0.09 10.37 36.41
C GLY A 299 1.18 9.59 36.73
N MET A 300 1.91 9.30 35.68
CA MET A 300 3.21 8.65 35.73
C MET A 300 4.29 9.64 36.19
N LYS A 301 5.21 9.17 37.04
CA LYS A 301 6.35 9.97 37.51
C LYS A 301 7.52 9.08 37.90
N ILE A 302 8.54 9.00 37.03
CA ILE A 302 9.82 8.36 37.37
C ILE A 302 10.78 9.47 37.80
N VAL A 303 11.44 9.33 38.93
CA VAL A 303 12.39 10.31 39.50
C VAL A 303 13.77 9.69 39.55
N ILE A 304 14.71 10.32 38.85
CA ILE A 304 16.11 9.92 38.78
C ILE A 304 16.94 11.03 39.44
N GLU A 305 17.41 10.77 40.69
CA GLU A 305 18.21 11.73 41.46
C GLU A 305 19.70 11.59 41.07
N LEU A 306 20.33 12.71 40.77
CA LEU A 306 21.74 12.76 40.38
C LEU A 306 22.67 12.97 41.57
N LYS A 307 23.94 12.57 41.41
CA LYS A 307 25.00 12.86 42.37
C LYS A 307 25.30 14.37 42.36
N ARG A 308 26.04 14.83 43.39
CA ARG A 308 26.52 16.20 43.45
C ARG A 308 27.48 16.40 42.25
N ASP A 309 27.46 17.53 41.63
CA ASP A 309 28.28 17.89 40.47
C ASP A 309 28.03 17.10 39.15
N ALA A 310 26.96 16.31 39.08
CA ALA A 310 26.53 15.63 37.84
C ALA A 310 25.87 16.62 36.89
N ASN A 311 26.22 16.52 35.59
CA ASN A 311 25.55 17.28 34.52
C ASN A 311 24.28 16.54 34.08
N ALA A 312 23.11 17.06 34.41
CA ALA A 312 21.84 16.42 34.12
C ALA A 312 21.61 16.25 32.61
N GLN A 313 22.05 17.20 31.79
CA GLN A 313 21.87 17.10 30.33
C GLN A 313 22.72 15.98 29.74
N LEU A 314 23.95 15.78 30.23
CA LEU A 314 24.82 14.71 29.79
C LEU A 314 24.22 13.34 30.16
N VAL A 315 23.75 13.21 31.42
CA VAL A 315 23.09 11.98 31.90
C VAL A 315 21.84 11.70 31.07
N LEU A 316 21.01 12.71 30.78
CA LEU A 316 19.81 12.57 29.99
C LEU A 316 20.12 12.09 28.57
N ASN A 317 21.16 12.63 27.94
CA ASN A 317 21.60 12.18 26.61
C ASN A 317 22.08 10.72 26.62
N GLN A 318 22.80 10.31 27.67
CA GLN A 318 23.21 8.92 27.85
C GLN A 318 21.97 8.00 28.04
N LEU A 319 20.99 8.44 28.83
CA LEU A 319 19.75 7.71 29.03
C LEU A 319 18.96 7.53 27.70
N TYR A 320 18.89 8.54 26.86
CA TYR A 320 18.28 8.43 25.51
C TYR A 320 19.05 7.46 24.61
N THR A 321 20.35 7.36 24.76
CA THR A 321 21.19 6.48 23.93
C THR A 321 21.14 5.02 24.37
N TYR A 322 21.08 4.75 25.68
CA TYR A 322 21.25 3.41 26.21
C TYR A 322 19.94 2.77 26.73
N THR A 323 18.82 3.52 26.73
CA THR A 323 17.54 3.04 27.25
C THR A 323 16.38 3.38 26.31
N GLN A 324 15.23 2.78 26.56
CA GLN A 324 13.98 3.07 25.85
C GLN A 324 13.31 4.40 26.27
N LEU A 325 14.02 5.32 26.95
CA LEU A 325 13.58 6.71 27.05
C LEU A 325 13.55 7.41 25.69
N GLN A 326 14.27 6.89 24.71
CA GLN A 326 14.09 7.17 23.30
C GLN A 326 14.01 5.85 22.56
N ASP A 327 12.98 5.69 21.73
CA ASP A 327 12.77 4.48 20.94
C ASP A 327 12.32 4.84 19.52
N THR A 328 12.48 3.91 18.60
CA THR A 328 12.09 4.09 17.19
C THR A 328 10.88 3.24 16.84
N VAL A 329 9.79 3.90 16.50
CA VAL A 329 8.58 3.25 16.02
C VAL A 329 8.70 3.06 14.50
N GLY A 330 8.86 1.82 14.07
CA GLY A 330 8.82 1.46 12.65
C GLY A 330 7.39 1.44 12.15
N VAL A 331 7.03 2.33 11.23
CA VAL A 331 5.68 2.42 10.66
C VAL A 331 5.59 1.55 9.42
N ILE A 332 4.57 0.70 9.36
CA ILE A 332 4.22 -0.13 8.21
C ILE A 332 2.70 -0.06 8.07
N MET A 333 2.23 0.71 7.09
CA MET A 333 0.81 0.98 6.88
C MET A 333 0.19 -0.10 5.97
N LEU A 334 0.25 -1.36 6.41
CA LEU A 334 -0.28 -2.52 5.69
C LEU A 334 -1.69 -2.84 6.21
N ALA A 335 -2.67 -2.92 5.32
CA ALA A 335 -4.05 -3.30 5.64
C ALA A 335 -4.68 -4.11 4.52
N LEU A 336 -5.80 -4.77 4.81
CA LEU A 336 -6.58 -5.49 3.81
C LEU A 336 -7.48 -4.53 3.05
N VAL A 337 -7.37 -4.54 1.72
CA VAL A 337 -8.26 -3.85 0.78
C VAL A 337 -8.93 -4.91 -0.06
N ASN A 338 -10.23 -5.10 0.11
CA ASN A 338 -11.00 -6.16 -0.56
C ASN A 338 -10.40 -7.57 -0.36
N GLY A 339 -9.89 -7.85 0.86
CA GLY A 339 -9.26 -9.13 1.21
C GLY A 339 -7.80 -9.28 0.81
N GLU A 340 -7.21 -8.33 0.07
CA GLU A 340 -5.81 -8.34 -0.35
C GLU A 340 -4.94 -7.45 0.55
N PRO A 341 -3.77 -7.91 1.02
CA PRO A 341 -2.85 -7.10 1.81
C PRO A 341 -2.15 -6.06 0.94
N LYS A 342 -2.30 -4.78 1.27
CA LYS A 342 -1.69 -3.65 0.56
C LYS A 342 -1.02 -2.68 1.52
N THR A 343 0.21 -2.25 1.20
CA THR A 343 0.83 -1.13 1.89
C THR A 343 0.26 0.15 1.31
N LEU A 344 -0.38 0.96 2.15
CA LEU A 344 -1.15 2.13 1.74
C LEU A 344 -0.46 3.41 2.19
N THR A 345 -0.57 4.45 1.41
CA THR A 345 -0.23 5.82 1.82
C THR A 345 -1.36 6.39 2.70
N LEU A 346 -1.07 7.47 3.45
CA LEU A 346 -2.10 8.15 4.24
C LEU A 346 -3.33 8.52 3.39
N ARG A 347 -3.09 9.06 2.20
CA ARG A 347 -4.16 9.44 1.26
C ARG A 347 -5.01 8.24 0.86
N GLN A 348 -4.39 7.15 0.46
CA GLN A 348 -5.10 5.93 0.06
C GLN A 348 -5.97 5.35 1.19
N MET A 349 -5.48 5.38 2.44
CA MET A 349 -6.29 4.94 3.59
C MET A 349 -7.55 5.78 3.78
N LEU A 350 -7.42 7.10 3.63
CA LEU A 350 -8.56 8.00 3.74
C LEU A 350 -9.52 7.86 2.54
N GLU A 351 -9.01 7.68 1.34
CA GLU A 351 -9.82 7.43 0.13
C GLU A 351 -10.65 6.14 0.24
N GLU A 352 -10.04 5.04 0.67
CA GLU A 352 -10.75 3.77 0.88
C GLU A 352 -11.80 3.89 1.99
N TYR A 353 -11.50 4.61 3.07
CA TYR A 353 -12.45 4.87 4.13
C TYR A 353 -13.65 5.73 3.64
N ILE A 354 -13.39 6.83 2.91
CA ILE A 354 -14.44 7.71 2.36
C ILE A 354 -15.34 6.92 1.41
N LYS A 355 -14.73 6.18 0.48
CA LYS A 355 -15.46 5.31 -0.46
C LYS A 355 -16.35 4.30 0.25
N PHE A 356 -15.87 3.73 1.35
CA PHE A 356 -16.67 2.84 2.17
C PHE A 356 -17.84 3.56 2.85
N GLN A 357 -17.63 4.77 3.39
CA GLN A 357 -18.70 5.55 3.99
C GLN A 357 -19.78 5.96 2.95
N GLU A 358 -19.38 6.29 1.74
CA GLU A 358 -20.33 6.55 0.63
C GLU A 358 -21.22 5.31 0.38
N GLN A 359 -20.65 4.11 0.41
CA GLN A 359 -21.41 2.87 0.30
C GLN A 359 -22.37 2.65 1.48
N ILE A 360 -21.91 2.90 2.71
CA ILE A 360 -22.72 2.79 3.92
C ILE A 360 -23.95 3.73 3.85
N ILE A 361 -23.73 5.00 3.53
CA ILE A 361 -24.82 5.99 3.39
C ILE A 361 -25.79 5.58 2.30
N THR A 362 -25.30 5.15 1.15
CA THR A 362 -26.13 4.68 0.04
C THR A 362 -27.00 3.48 0.44
N ARG A 363 -26.39 2.45 1.03
CA ARG A 363 -27.11 1.24 1.48
C ARG A 363 -28.14 1.56 2.57
N ARG A 364 -27.77 2.37 3.55
CA ARG A 364 -28.68 2.84 4.59
C ARG A 364 -29.89 3.60 3.98
N THR A 365 -29.62 4.50 3.05
CA THR A 365 -30.68 5.29 2.41
C THR A 365 -31.62 4.41 1.59
N ILE A 366 -31.09 3.37 0.90
CA ILE A 366 -31.91 2.39 0.20
C ILE A 366 -32.80 1.61 1.17
N PHE A 367 -32.25 1.17 2.31
CA PHE A 367 -33.01 0.47 3.34
C PHE A 367 -34.13 1.35 3.92
N ASP A 368 -33.78 2.57 4.33
CA ASP A 368 -34.73 3.53 4.91
C ASP A 368 -35.81 3.94 3.88
N LEU A 369 -35.43 4.11 2.61
CA LEU A 369 -36.38 4.33 1.50
C LEU A 369 -37.36 3.19 1.32
N LYS A 370 -36.86 1.95 1.33
CA LYS A 370 -37.69 0.75 1.24
C LYS A 370 -38.70 0.69 2.40
N LYS A 371 -38.24 0.90 3.61
CA LYS A 371 -39.08 0.92 4.82
C LYS A 371 -40.11 2.06 4.79
N ALA A 372 -39.70 3.24 4.35
CA ALA A 372 -40.60 4.38 4.21
C ALA A 372 -41.68 4.12 3.15
N LYS A 373 -41.30 3.54 2.00
CA LYS A 373 -42.30 3.15 0.96
C LYS A 373 -43.26 2.07 1.43
N GLU A 374 -42.77 1.01 2.10
CA GLU A 374 -43.60 -0.03 2.69
C GLU A 374 -44.62 0.55 3.68
N ARG A 375 -44.16 1.51 4.53
CA ARG A 375 -45.05 2.14 5.51
C ARG A 375 -46.04 3.11 4.86
N ALA A 376 -45.60 3.95 3.92
CA ALA A 376 -46.44 4.90 3.19
C ALA A 376 -47.54 4.16 2.42
N HIS A 377 -47.21 3.06 1.77
CA HIS A 377 -48.16 2.21 1.05
C HIS A 377 -49.29 1.67 1.96
N ILE A 378 -48.95 1.23 3.18
CA ILE A 378 -49.95 0.82 4.15
C ILE A 378 -50.82 2.00 4.59
N LEU A 379 -50.20 3.16 4.88
CA LEU A 379 -50.92 4.36 5.33
C LEU A 379 -51.86 4.92 4.27
N GLU A 380 -51.43 4.92 2.99
CA GLU A 380 -52.31 5.31 1.86
C GLU A 380 -53.61 4.48 1.83
N GLY A 381 -53.51 3.16 2.00
CA GLY A 381 -54.67 2.30 2.13
C GLY A 381 -55.58 2.62 3.33
N LEU A 382 -54.94 2.91 4.49
CA LEU A 382 -55.68 3.30 5.70
C LEU A 382 -56.36 4.66 5.56
N VAL A 383 -55.72 5.62 4.87
CA VAL A 383 -56.33 6.95 4.59
C VAL A 383 -57.58 6.76 3.71
N ILE A 384 -57.51 5.95 2.62
CA ILE A 384 -58.67 5.63 1.78
C ILE A 384 -59.77 4.99 2.63
N ALA A 385 -59.42 4.04 3.50
CA ALA A 385 -60.42 3.40 4.37
C ALA A 385 -61.07 4.36 5.34
N LEU A 386 -60.36 5.34 5.84
CA LEU A 386 -60.91 6.38 6.75
C LEU A 386 -61.76 7.40 6.01
N ASP A 387 -61.54 7.69 4.75
CA ASP A 387 -62.33 8.56 3.93
C ASP A 387 -63.70 7.92 3.59
N TYR A 388 -63.76 6.58 3.54
CA TYR A 388 -64.98 5.82 3.25
C TYR A 388 -65.34 4.90 4.41
N ILE A 389 -65.15 5.33 5.64
CA ILE A 389 -65.19 4.46 6.85
C ILE A 389 -66.50 3.74 7.03
N ASP A 390 -67.65 4.39 6.77
CA ASP A 390 -68.97 3.81 6.94
C ASP A 390 -69.16 2.67 5.93
N GLU A 391 -68.68 2.82 4.69
CA GLU A 391 -68.73 1.79 3.66
C GLU A 391 -67.82 0.60 4.01
N VAL A 392 -66.63 0.86 4.47
CA VAL A 392 -65.67 -0.16 4.95
C VAL A 392 -66.24 -0.98 6.08
N ILE A 393 -66.84 -0.34 7.10
CA ILE A 393 -67.49 -1.03 8.22
C ILE A 393 -68.69 -1.85 7.73
N SER A 394 -69.47 -1.35 6.80
CA SER A 394 -70.60 -2.07 6.23
C SER A 394 -70.13 -3.32 5.48
N ILE A 395 -69.10 -3.22 4.66
CA ILE A 395 -68.51 -4.37 3.95
C ILE A 395 -67.98 -5.41 4.94
N ILE A 396 -67.21 -5.01 5.93
CA ILE A 396 -66.64 -5.95 6.90
C ILE A 396 -67.75 -6.67 7.70
N ARG A 397 -68.84 -5.98 8.07
CA ARG A 397 -69.98 -6.58 8.80
C ARG A 397 -70.86 -7.45 7.95
N SER A 398 -70.97 -7.23 6.65
CA SER A 398 -71.85 -7.98 5.75
C SER A 398 -71.32 -9.34 5.34
N HIS A 399 -70.00 -9.59 5.58
CA HIS A 399 -69.38 -10.85 5.16
C HIS A 399 -69.11 -11.73 6.38
N TYR A 400 -69.17 -13.04 6.14
CA TYR A 400 -69.07 -14.04 7.21
C TYR A 400 -67.65 -14.29 7.69
N THR A 401 -66.68 -14.11 6.79
CA THR A 401 -65.27 -14.29 7.11
C THR A 401 -64.53 -12.99 6.84
N SER A 402 -63.43 -12.77 7.59
CA SER A 402 -62.55 -11.64 7.36
C SER A 402 -61.84 -11.71 5.99
N GLN A 403 -61.67 -12.90 5.43
CA GLN A 403 -61.06 -13.12 4.13
C GLN A 403 -61.99 -12.63 2.97
N GLU A 404 -63.28 -12.95 3.04
CA GLU A 404 -64.31 -12.48 2.09
C GLU A 404 -64.39 -10.95 2.11
N GLY A 405 -64.47 -10.37 3.33
CA GLY A 405 -64.45 -8.93 3.50
C GLY A 405 -63.20 -8.25 2.91
N LYS A 406 -62.05 -8.90 3.00
CA LYS A 406 -60.78 -8.44 2.42
C LYS A 406 -60.84 -8.39 0.90
N GLU A 407 -61.31 -9.45 0.25
CA GLU A 407 -61.43 -9.54 -1.21
C GLU A 407 -62.37 -8.45 -1.76
N VAL A 408 -63.46 -8.21 -1.09
CA VAL A 408 -64.40 -7.15 -1.49
C VAL A 408 -63.82 -5.74 -1.29
N LEU A 409 -63.05 -5.52 -0.21
CA LEU A 409 -62.35 -4.26 -0.02
C LEU A 409 -61.29 -4.00 -1.10
N MET A 410 -60.57 -5.07 -1.49
CA MET A 410 -59.60 -4.98 -2.58
C MET A 410 -60.23 -4.61 -3.92
N GLU A 411 -61.32 -5.29 -4.26
CA GLU A 411 -62.04 -5.02 -5.52
C GLU A 411 -62.69 -3.64 -5.54
N ARG A 412 -63.30 -3.23 -4.42
CA ARG A 412 -64.08 -1.99 -4.32
C ARG A 412 -63.22 -0.71 -4.33
N PHE A 413 -62.09 -0.74 -3.61
CA PHE A 413 -61.22 0.44 -3.42
C PHE A 413 -59.91 0.34 -4.21
N GLY A 414 -59.69 -0.73 -4.98
CA GLY A 414 -58.44 -0.94 -5.73
C GLY A 414 -57.22 -1.14 -4.82
N LEU A 415 -57.43 -1.72 -3.63
CA LEU A 415 -56.39 -1.97 -2.63
C LEU A 415 -55.68 -3.29 -2.92
N ASP A 416 -54.44 -3.37 -2.50
CA ASP A 416 -53.70 -4.64 -2.53
C ASP A 416 -53.94 -5.47 -1.24
N ASP A 417 -53.37 -6.68 -1.24
CA ASP A 417 -53.54 -7.65 -0.15
C ASP A 417 -53.02 -7.09 1.20
N ILE A 418 -51.87 -6.37 1.18
CA ILE A 418 -51.22 -5.79 2.37
C ILE A 418 -52.08 -4.65 2.94
N GLN A 419 -52.57 -3.78 2.09
CA GLN A 419 -53.41 -2.64 2.46
C GLN A 419 -54.74 -3.12 3.02
N ALA A 420 -55.43 -4.04 2.34
CA ALA A 420 -56.70 -4.60 2.81
C ALA A 420 -56.56 -5.36 4.14
N GLN A 421 -55.46 -6.10 4.32
CA GLN A 421 -55.11 -6.76 5.58
C GLN A 421 -54.91 -5.77 6.72
N ALA A 422 -54.22 -4.65 6.46
CA ALA A 422 -54.00 -3.61 7.45
C ALA A 422 -55.30 -2.90 7.87
N ILE A 423 -56.23 -2.72 6.93
CA ILE A 423 -57.58 -2.18 7.20
C ILE A 423 -58.39 -3.12 8.13
N ILE A 424 -58.40 -4.40 7.82
CA ILE A 424 -59.12 -5.39 8.65
C ILE A 424 -58.57 -5.48 10.08
N GLN A 425 -57.25 -5.37 10.21
CA GLN A 425 -56.55 -5.42 11.50
C GLN A 425 -56.58 -4.06 12.22
N MET A 426 -57.16 -3.02 11.67
CA MET A 426 -57.18 -1.69 12.28
C MET A 426 -58.01 -1.68 13.57
N PRO A 427 -57.40 -1.25 14.69
CA PRO A 427 -58.12 -1.09 15.94
C PRO A 427 -59.19 -0.01 15.87
N LEU A 428 -60.40 -0.27 16.44
CA LEU A 428 -61.54 0.68 16.43
C LEU A 428 -61.20 2.08 17.00
N GLY A 429 -60.22 2.16 17.93
CA GLY A 429 -59.75 3.43 18.48
C GLY A 429 -59.11 4.37 17.45
N ARG A 430 -58.63 3.84 16.30
CA ARG A 430 -58.05 4.67 15.20
C ARG A 430 -59.08 5.36 14.33
N LEU A 431 -60.36 5.10 14.56
CA LEU A 431 -61.46 5.76 13.83
C LEU A 431 -61.79 7.15 14.37
N ALA A 432 -61.16 7.57 15.48
CA ALA A 432 -61.35 8.87 16.04
C ALA A 432 -60.78 9.98 15.13
N GLY A 433 -61.45 11.11 15.02
CA GLY A 433 -61.09 12.22 14.11
C GLY A 433 -59.64 12.75 14.29
N MET A 434 -59.14 12.78 15.54
CA MET A 434 -57.74 13.17 15.84
C MET A 434 -56.73 12.15 15.29
N GLU A 435 -57.09 10.88 15.21
CA GLU A 435 -56.19 9.86 14.67
C GLU A 435 -56.12 9.93 13.13
N ARG A 436 -57.18 10.33 12.48
CA ARG A 436 -57.17 10.59 11.03
C ARG A 436 -56.22 11.70 10.64
N GLU A 437 -56.18 12.82 11.37
CA GLU A 437 -55.24 13.90 11.15
C GLU A 437 -53.80 13.44 11.34
N LYS A 438 -53.53 12.65 12.39
CA LYS A 438 -52.20 12.09 12.65
C LYS A 438 -51.73 11.15 11.51
N LEU A 439 -52.61 10.28 11.02
CA LEU A 439 -52.27 9.38 9.91
C LEU A 439 -51.94 10.15 8.62
N LYS A 440 -52.73 11.21 8.33
CA LYS A 440 -52.45 12.07 7.18
C LYS A 440 -51.10 12.83 7.32
N THR A 441 -50.85 13.39 8.49
CA THR A 441 -49.57 14.05 8.77
C THR A 441 -48.40 13.06 8.66
N GLU A 442 -48.53 11.82 9.20
CA GLU A 442 -47.52 10.73 9.08
C GLU A 442 -47.31 10.38 7.59
N THR A 443 -48.36 10.31 6.77
CA THR A 443 -48.24 10.05 5.33
C THR A 443 -47.47 11.16 4.59
N ASP A 444 -47.81 12.41 4.85
CA ASP A 444 -47.15 13.57 4.25
C ASP A 444 -45.68 13.65 4.65
N GLU A 445 -45.36 13.37 5.94
CA GLU A 445 -43.94 13.27 6.41
C GLU A 445 -43.19 12.16 5.72
N LEU A 446 -43.80 10.99 5.49
CA LEU A 446 -43.18 9.87 4.81
C LEU A 446 -42.91 10.17 3.35
N HIS A 447 -43.89 10.79 2.64
CA HIS A 447 -43.68 11.25 1.26
C HIS A 447 -42.52 12.25 1.14
N ALA A 448 -42.43 13.22 2.09
CA ALA A 448 -41.30 14.13 2.15
C ALA A 448 -39.96 13.37 2.34
N LYS A 449 -39.90 12.40 3.27
CA LYS A 449 -38.72 11.56 3.48
C LYS A 449 -38.38 10.73 2.25
N ILE A 450 -39.36 10.13 1.57
CA ILE A 450 -39.17 9.37 0.34
C ILE A 450 -38.55 10.25 -0.76
N ALA A 451 -39.06 11.49 -0.90
CA ALA A 451 -38.52 12.45 -1.85
C ALA A 451 -37.07 12.80 -1.50
N GLU A 452 -36.78 13.03 -0.22
CA GLU A 452 -35.42 13.31 0.27
C GLU A 452 -34.46 12.14 0.01
N TYR A 453 -34.85 10.89 0.34
CA TYR A 453 -34.04 9.71 0.10
C TYR A 453 -33.75 9.49 -1.39
N ASN A 454 -34.76 9.70 -2.25
CA ASN A 454 -34.53 9.65 -3.69
C ASN A 454 -33.56 10.74 -4.18
N ALA A 455 -33.63 11.95 -3.63
CA ALA A 455 -32.73 13.02 -3.96
C ALA A 455 -31.28 12.77 -3.48
N ILE A 456 -31.11 12.09 -2.34
CA ILE A 456 -29.78 11.66 -1.85
C ILE A 456 -29.21 10.62 -2.80
N LEU A 457 -29.98 9.60 -3.19
CA LEU A 457 -29.53 8.54 -4.07
C LEU A 457 -29.22 9.00 -5.51
N ALA A 458 -29.83 10.10 -5.95
CA ALA A 458 -29.63 10.67 -7.28
C ALA A 458 -28.37 11.54 -7.39
N ASP A 459 -27.76 11.97 -6.28
CA ASP A 459 -26.65 12.94 -6.27
C ASP A 459 -25.53 12.52 -5.32
N GLU A 460 -24.42 12.05 -5.87
CA GLU A 460 -23.21 11.67 -5.11
C GLU A 460 -22.67 12.81 -4.22
N LYS A 461 -22.87 14.07 -4.63
CA LYS A 461 -22.44 15.21 -3.82
C LYS A 461 -23.22 15.30 -2.51
N ARG A 462 -24.50 14.94 -2.52
CA ARG A 462 -25.31 14.87 -1.31
C ARG A 462 -24.85 13.75 -0.38
N VAL A 463 -24.50 12.59 -0.94
CA VAL A 463 -23.94 11.49 -0.16
C VAL A 463 -22.65 11.93 0.54
N ARG A 464 -21.73 12.58 -0.17
CA ARG A 464 -20.49 13.14 0.38
C ARG A 464 -20.73 14.21 1.45
N ALA A 465 -21.73 15.06 1.24
CA ALA A 465 -22.11 16.06 2.23
C ALA A 465 -22.60 15.42 3.54
N ILE A 466 -23.36 14.33 3.47
CA ILE A 466 -23.80 13.57 4.63
C ILE A 466 -22.62 12.92 5.35
N VAL A 467 -21.70 12.27 4.60
CA VAL A 467 -20.45 11.70 5.17
C VAL A 467 -19.71 12.78 5.95
N LYS A 468 -19.51 13.96 5.33
CA LYS A 468 -18.82 15.08 5.97
C LYS A 468 -19.50 15.54 7.24
N GLN A 469 -20.82 15.71 7.19
CA GLN A 469 -21.61 16.14 8.34
C GLN A 469 -21.49 15.12 9.50
N GLU A 470 -21.64 13.84 9.23
CA GLU A 470 -21.55 12.79 10.26
C GLU A 470 -20.15 12.71 10.87
N LEU A 471 -19.09 12.90 10.08
CA LEU A 471 -17.72 12.98 10.60
C LEU A 471 -17.53 14.18 11.54
N LEU A 472 -18.08 15.35 11.17
CA LEU A 472 -18.01 16.56 12.00
C LEU A 472 -18.78 16.40 13.32
N GLU A 473 -19.94 15.72 13.31
CA GLU A 473 -20.69 15.40 14.53
C GLU A 473 -19.90 14.50 15.48
N ILE A 474 -19.17 13.52 14.93
CA ILE A 474 -18.30 12.65 15.73
C ILE A 474 -17.12 13.43 16.30
N LYS A 475 -16.52 14.31 15.51
CA LYS A 475 -15.46 15.20 15.98
C LYS A 475 -15.95 16.05 17.14
N GLU A 476 -17.10 16.69 17.03
CA GLU A 476 -17.66 17.52 18.10
C GLU A 476 -17.88 16.74 19.40
N LYS A 477 -18.36 15.49 19.30
CA LYS A 477 -18.68 14.66 20.48
C LYS A 477 -17.48 14.01 21.17
N PHE A 478 -16.45 13.64 20.42
CA PHE A 478 -15.40 12.73 20.91
C PHE A 478 -13.97 13.27 20.77
N ASN A 479 -13.76 14.41 20.11
CA ASN A 479 -12.42 14.95 19.97
C ASN A 479 -11.84 15.41 21.30
N ASP A 480 -10.54 15.18 21.48
CA ASP A 480 -9.73 15.65 22.60
C ASP A 480 -8.40 16.26 22.09
N PRO A 481 -7.68 16.99 22.92
CA PRO A 481 -6.40 17.56 22.53
C PRO A 481 -5.37 16.48 22.20
N ARG A 482 -4.44 16.82 21.30
CA ARG A 482 -3.26 16.01 20.99
C ARG A 482 -2.44 15.79 22.28
N ARG A 483 -1.98 14.56 22.50
CA ARG A 483 -1.14 14.15 23.63
C ARG A 483 0.33 14.20 23.29
N THR A 484 0.71 13.73 22.10
CA THR A 484 2.11 13.64 21.64
C THR A 484 2.56 14.96 21.03
N GLU A 485 3.66 15.51 21.53
CA GLU A 485 4.30 16.69 20.96
C GLU A 485 5.14 16.32 19.72
N ILE A 486 5.26 17.23 18.77
CA ILE A 486 6.14 17.07 17.60
C ILE A 486 7.17 18.18 17.65
N ALA A 487 8.41 17.81 17.98
CA ALA A 487 9.52 18.75 18.04
C ALA A 487 10.15 18.89 16.65
N SER A 488 10.51 20.13 16.29
CA SER A 488 11.41 20.36 15.15
C SER A 488 12.84 20.06 15.63
N VAL A 489 13.55 19.23 14.88
CA VAL A 489 14.98 19.03 15.11
C VAL A 489 15.71 20.04 14.21
N GLU A 490 16.61 20.83 14.79
CA GLU A 490 17.51 21.69 14.01
C GLU A 490 18.32 20.79 13.06
N GLY A 491 18.13 20.93 11.75
CA GLY A 491 18.76 20.08 10.75
C GLY A 491 17.84 18.95 10.23
N GLU A 492 16.51 19.12 10.21
CA GLU A 492 15.63 18.24 9.42
C GLU A 492 16.07 18.29 7.95
N VAL A 493 16.82 17.28 7.58
CA VAL A 493 17.17 16.98 6.20
C VAL A 493 15.91 16.38 5.55
N ASP A 494 15.58 16.87 4.38
CA ASP A 494 14.47 16.27 3.60
C ASP A 494 14.77 14.77 3.41
N ILE A 495 13.76 13.91 3.33
CA ILE A 495 14.00 12.45 3.15
C ILE A 495 14.87 12.20 1.94
N GLU A 496 14.73 13.04 0.95
CA GLU A 496 15.54 13.01 -0.26
C GLU A 496 17.02 13.24 0.05
N ASP A 497 17.35 14.10 1.04
CA ASP A 497 18.72 14.37 1.49
C ASP A 497 19.31 13.25 2.38
N LEU A 498 18.47 12.37 2.95
CA LEU A 498 18.90 11.21 3.74
C LEU A 498 19.18 9.96 2.89
N ILE A 499 18.74 9.97 1.65
CA ILE A 499 18.99 8.88 0.70
C ILE A 499 20.29 9.24 -0.02
N PRO A 500 21.34 8.40 0.08
CA PRO A 500 22.58 8.69 -0.64
C PRO A 500 22.29 8.78 -2.13
N GLN A 501 22.84 9.80 -2.76
CA GLN A 501 22.79 9.93 -4.21
C GLN A 501 23.80 8.96 -4.82
N GLU A 502 23.31 7.85 -5.33
CA GLU A 502 24.10 6.77 -5.88
C GLU A 502 23.63 6.45 -7.29
N GLU A 503 24.56 6.14 -8.18
CA GLU A 503 24.24 5.57 -9.47
C GLU A 503 23.79 4.12 -9.30
N CYS A 504 22.66 3.79 -9.88
CA CYS A 504 22.07 2.48 -9.75
C CYS A 504 21.57 1.94 -11.10
N VAL A 505 21.49 0.63 -11.17
CA VAL A 505 20.93 -0.10 -12.30
C VAL A 505 19.53 -0.58 -11.92
N VAL A 506 18.55 -0.19 -12.72
CA VAL A 506 17.20 -0.68 -12.64
C VAL A 506 16.99 -1.76 -13.69
N THR A 507 16.63 -2.94 -13.26
CA THR A 507 16.42 -4.12 -14.13
C THR A 507 14.93 -4.44 -14.21
N LEU A 508 14.41 -4.56 -15.43
CA LEU A 508 13.02 -4.93 -15.71
C LEU A 508 13.00 -6.30 -16.40
N THR A 509 12.14 -7.22 -15.94
CA THR A 509 11.95 -8.53 -16.57
C THR A 509 10.76 -8.57 -17.51
N HIS A 510 10.71 -9.60 -18.36
CA HIS A 510 9.60 -9.82 -19.29
C HIS A 510 8.23 -9.95 -18.60
N PHE A 511 8.19 -10.57 -17.43
CA PHE A 511 6.97 -10.66 -16.60
C PHE A 511 6.73 -9.44 -15.71
N GLY A 512 7.53 -8.36 -15.87
CA GLY A 512 7.33 -7.11 -15.20
C GLY A 512 7.82 -7.08 -13.75
N TYR A 513 8.89 -7.84 -13.41
CA TYR A 513 9.58 -7.67 -12.14
C TYR A 513 10.63 -6.56 -12.26
N LEU A 514 10.65 -5.68 -11.28
CA LEU A 514 11.52 -4.51 -11.21
C LEU A 514 12.36 -4.56 -9.94
N LYS A 515 13.65 -4.26 -10.06
CA LYS A 515 14.56 -4.09 -8.93
C LYS A 515 15.61 -3.02 -9.22
N ARG A 516 16.15 -2.44 -8.17
CA ARG A 516 17.27 -1.50 -8.21
C ARG A 516 18.51 -2.17 -7.59
N GLN A 517 19.68 -1.92 -8.17
CA GLN A 517 20.97 -2.40 -7.67
C GLN A 517 22.06 -1.33 -7.87
N PRO A 518 23.09 -1.29 -7.01
CA PRO A 518 24.25 -0.45 -7.26
C PRO A 518 24.93 -0.82 -8.58
N LEU A 519 25.51 0.16 -9.27
CA LEU A 519 26.13 -0.03 -10.59
C LEU A 519 27.34 -0.98 -10.54
N ASP A 520 28.06 -1.03 -9.45
CA ASP A 520 29.27 -1.86 -9.24
C ASP A 520 29.04 -3.37 -9.25
N VAL A 521 27.78 -3.80 -9.19
CA VAL A 521 27.41 -5.23 -9.29
C VAL A 521 27.70 -5.81 -10.69
N TYR A 522 27.75 -4.98 -11.75
CA TYR A 522 27.96 -5.39 -13.14
C TYR A 522 29.39 -5.09 -13.60
N LYS A 523 30.32 -6.04 -13.39
CA LYS A 523 31.72 -5.90 -13.80
C LYS A 523 31.89 -6.00 -15.31
N THR A 524 32.83 -5.22 -15.87
CA THR A 524 33.21 -5.25 -17.29
C THR A 524 33.81 -6.60 -17.71
N GLN A 525 33.49 -7.07 -18.92
CA GLN A 525 34.03 -8.28 -19.54
C GLN A 525 34.54 -8.02 -20.95
N ARG A 526 35.48 -8.85 -21.42
CA ARG A 526 35.99 -8.75 -22.81
C ARG A 526 34.98 -9.32 -23.80
N ARG A 527 34.98 -8.82 -25.05
CA ARG A 527 34.13 -9.32 -26.13
C ARG A 527 34.27 -10.83 -26.33
N GLY A 528 33.18 -11.53 -26.64
CA GLY A 528 33.16 -12.98 -26.82
C GLY A 528 33.16 -13.76 -25.50
N GLY A 529 32.99 -13.12 -24.33
CA GLY A 529 32.75 -13.76 -23.04
C GLY A 529 31.40 -14.49 -22.97
N ARG A 530 31.21 -15.33 -21.95
CA ARG A 530 29.94 -16.08 -21.71
C ARG A 530 28.89 -15.29 -20.96
N GLY A 531 29.21 -14.12 -20.38
CA GLY A 531 28.32 -13.33 -19.56
C GLY A 531 28.13 -13.88 -18.13
N ILE A 532 27.40 -13.14 -17.32
CA ILE A 532 27.05 -13.49 -15.93
C ILE A 532 25.53 -13.58 -15.81
N SER A 533 25.03 -14.54 -15.00
CA SER A 533 23.59 -14.59 -14.70
C SER A 533 23.16 -13.36 -13.92
N GLY A 534 22.27 -12.55 -14.47
CA GLY A 534 21.75 -11.34 -13.84
C GLY A 534 20.59 -11.61 -12.88
N MET A 535 20.02 -12.83 -12.87
CA MET A 535 18.83 -13.16 -12.10
C MET A 535 18.63 -14.67 -11.94
N THR A 536 18.02 -15.13 -10.83
CA THR A 536 17.56 -16.51 -10.66
C THR A 536 16.24 -16.70 -11.41
N ARG A 537 16.18 -17.71 -12.28
CA ARG A 537 15.05 -17.98 -13.20
C ARG A 537 13.84 -18.64 -12.53
N ARG A 538 12.62 -18.28 -12.96
CA ARG A 538 11.53 -19.24 -13.21
C ARG A 538 11.64 -19.67 -14.68
N ASP A 539 11.27 -20.90 -14.99
CA ASP A 539 11.19 -21.38 -16.36
C ASP A 539 10.30 -20.42 -17.15
N GLU A 540 10.90 -19.58 -18.05
CA GLU A 540 10.25 -18.60 -18.95
C GLU A 540 10.39 -17.09 -18.62
N ASP A 541 10.92 -16.62 -17.46
CA ASP A 541 11.15 -15.19 -17.21
C ASP A 541 12.60 -14.78 -17.50
N PHE A 542 12.82 -13.65 -18.15
CA PHE A 542 14.14 -13.12 -18.51
C PHE A 542 14.17 -11.59 -18.35
N VAL A 543 15.38 -11.05 -18.22
CA VAL A 543 15.58 -9.60 -18.18
C VAL A 543 15.31 -9.03 -19.57
N SER A 544 14.31 -8.14 -19.68
CA SER A 544 13.97 -7.48 -20.94
C SER A 544 14.75 -6.18 -21.12
N ASP A 545 14.97 -5.42 -20.04
CA ASP A 545 15.60 -4.12 -20.11
C ASP A 545 16.42 -3.80 -18.87
N ILE A 546 17.45 -2.95 -19.07
CA ILE A 546 18.31 -2.41 -18.02
C ILE A 546 18.43 -0.89 -18.21
N TYR A 547 18.23 -0.14 -17.12
CA TYR A 547 18.31 1.32 -17.11
C TYR A 547 19.28 1.79 -16.03
N THR A 548 20.08 2.79 -16.33
CA THR A 548 20.97 3.44 -15.37
C THR A 548 20.39 4.78 -14.92
N CYS A 549 20.34 5.03 -13.62
CA CYS A 549 19.81 6.27 -13.06
C CYS A 549 20.43 6.57 -11.69
N SER A 550 20.36 7.82 -11.25
CA SER A 550 20.56 8.16 -9.85
C SER A 550 19.34 7.81 -9.00
N THR A 551 19.57 7.50 -7.73
CA THR A 551 18.49 7.30 -6.74
C THR A 551 17.51 8.48 -6.69
N HIS A 552 17.96 9.71 -6.99
CA HIS A 552 17.18 10.95 -6.93
C HIS A 552 16.49 11.33 -8.23
N ASP A 553 16.79 10.63 -9.35
CA ASP A 553 16.13 10.90 -10.62
C ASP A 553 14.66 10.54 -10.60
N TYR A 554 13.84 11.28 -11.34
CA TYR A 554 12.50 10.85 -11.70
C TYR A 554 12.57 9.84 -12.83
N LEU A 555 11.87 8.74 -12.68
CA LEU A 555 11.72 7.72 -13.71
C LEU A 555 10.31 7.78 -14.29
N MET A 556 10.27 8.00 -15.60
CA MET A 556 9.03 8.05 -16.40
C MET A 556 8.85 6.70 -17.07
N PHE A 557 7.82 5.96 -16.66
CA PHE A 557 7.49 4.63 -17.18
C PHE A 557 6.43 4.76 -18.27
N PHE A 558 6.81 4.51 -19.49
CA PHE A 558 5.89 4.48 -20.62
C PHE A 558 5.43 3.05 -20.88
N THR A 559 4.17 2.86 -21.25
CA THR A 559 3.59 1.53 -21.43
C THR A 559 3.20 1.27 -22.88
N ASN A 560 3.10 -0.01 -23.23
CA ASN A 560 2.66 -0.45 -24.56
C ASN A 560 1.27 0.10 -24.93
N LYS A 561 0.42 0.43 -23.94
CA LYS A 561 -0.89 1.06 -24.17
C LYS A 561 -0.84 2.58 -24.32
N GLY A 562 0.36 3.17 -24.41
CA GLY A 562 0.54 4.60 -24.60
C GLY A 562 0.24 5.46 -23.37
N LYS A 563 0.36 4.91 -22.14
CA LYS A 563 0.29 5.64 -20.88
C LYS A 563 1.68 5.92 -20.33
N VAL A 564 1.78 6.88 -19.43
CA VAL A 564 3.00 7.23 -18.69
C VAL A 564 2.72 7.34 -17.20
N TYR A 565 3.62 6.77 -16.39
CA TYR A 565 3.65 6.84 -14.92
C TYR A 565 4.98 7.45 -14.47
N ARG A 566 5.02 8.03 -13.26
CA ARG A 566 6.22 8.71 -12.72
C ARG A 566 6.47 8.28 -11.29
N ILE A 567 7.70 7.85 -10.98
CA ILE A 567 8.20 7.58 -9.62
C ILE A 567 9.65 8.05 -9.48
N LYS A 568 10.13 8.17 -8.24
CA LYS A 568 11.55 8.44 -7.94
C LYS A 568 12.37 7.14 -7.96
N GLY A 569 13.66 7.22 -8.32
CA GLY A 569 14.56 6.07 -8.36
C GLY A 569 14.64 5.32 -7.03
N TYR A 570 14.66 6.02 -5.89
CA TYR A 570 14.68 5.42 -4.56
C TYR A 570 13.36 4.71 -4.17
N GLU A 571 12.25 4.98 -4.84
CA GLU A 571 10.97 4.28 -4.60
C GLU A 571 10.99 2.85 -5.15
N ILE A 572 11.95 2.52 -6.03
CA ILE A 572 12.14 1.15 -6.53
C ILE A 572 12.86 0.33 -5.46
N PRO A 573 12.29 -0.83 -5.05
CA PRO A 573 12.90 -1.69 -4.05
C PRO A 573 14.29 -2.18 -4.47
N GLU A 574 15.24 -2.12 -3.54
CA GLU A 574 16.56 -2.68 -3.73
C GLU A 574 16.51 -4.22 -3.70
N GLY A 575 17.30 -4.86 -4.56
CA GLY A 575 17.35 -6.30 -4.66
C GLY A 575 18.77 -6.82 -4.79
N SER A 576 19.05 -8.03 -4.25
CA SER A 576 20.32 -8.71 -4.50
C SER A 576 20.45 -9.10 -5.97
N ARG A 577 21.68 -9.40 -6.43
CA ARG A 577 21.96 -9.79 -7.82
C ARG A 577 21.05 -10.93 -8.32
N THR A 578 20.82 -11.92 -7.48
CA THR A 578 20.03 -13.11 -7.82
C THR A 578 18.55 -13.00 -7.49
N SER A 579 18.12 -11.95 -6.76
CA SER A 579 16.70 -11.77 -6.43
C SER A 579 15.88 -11.44 -7.68
N ARG A 580 14.61 -11.86 -7.66
CA ARG A 580 13.66 -11.56 -8.74
C ARG A 580 13.25 -10.08 -8.80
N GLY A 581 13.27 -9.37 -7.67
CA GLY A 581 12.70 -8.05 -7.54
C GLY A 581 11.20 -8.05 -7.21
N THR A 582 10.57 -6.89 -7.31
CA THR A 582 9.14 -6.65 -7.02
C THR A 582 8.36 -6.53 -8.33
N ASN A 583 7.20 -7.17 -8.41
CA ASN A 583 6.36 -7.03 -9.59
C ASN A 583 5.88 -5.57 -9.72
N VAL A 584 5.99 -5.03 -10.91
CA VAL A 584 5.71 -3.64 -11.24
C VAL A 584 4.26 -3.23 -10.94
N VAL A 585 3.31 -4.16 -10.99
CA VAL A 585 1.90 -3.90 -10.61
C VAL A 585 1.74 -3.57 -9.12
N ASN A 586 2.72 -3.93 -8.29
CA ASN A 586 2.75 -3.54 -6.87
C ASN A 586 3.36 -2.14 -6.65
N ILE A 587 3.99 -1.58 -7.68
CA ILE A 587 4.64 -0.26 -7.65
C ILE A 587 3.80 0.75 -8.43
N LEU A 588 3.29 0.35 -9.60
CA LEU A 588 2.50 1.18 -10.51
C LEU A 588 1.11 0.55 -10.72
N PRO A 589 0.02 1.34 -10.76
CA PRO A 589 -1.33 0.85 -10.97
C PRO A 589 -1.60 0.53 -12.45
N LEU A 590 -0.95 -0.52 -12.97
CA LEU A 590 -1.09 -0.95 -14.36
C LEU A 590 -2.42 -1.66 -14.59
N GLU A 591 -3.00 -1.48 -15.77
CA GLU A 591 -4.20 -2.18 -16.19
C GLU A 591 -3.89 -3.60 -16.70
N GLN A 592 -4.90 -4.43 -16.81
CA GLN A 592 -4.74 -5.78 -17.36
C GLN A 592 -4.16 -5.75 -18.79
N GLY A 593 -3.06 -6.47 -19.01
CA GLY A 593 -2.35 -6.50 -20.28
C GLY A 593 -1.47 -5.27 -20.58
N GLU A 594 -1.35 -4.34 -19.64
CA GLU A 594 -0.45 -3.20 -19.75
C GLU A 594 0.96 -3.60 -19.29
N LYS A 595 1.97 -3.31 -20.14
CA LYS A 595 3.38 -3.62 -19.91
C LYS A 595 4.22 -2.37 -20.08
N ILE A 596 5.29 -2.25 -19.28
CA ILE A 596 6.28 -1.19 -19.47
C ILE A 596 7.11 -1.48 -20.71
N THR A 597 7.25 -0.49 -21.58
CA THR A 597 8.02 -0.58 -22.84
C THR A 597 9.23 0.33 -22.84
N CYS A 598 9.21 1.40 -22.06
CA CYS A 598 10.34 2.31 -21.99
C CYS A 598 10.36 3.01 -20.62
N VAL A 599 11.56 3.19 -20.08
CA VAL A 599 11.77 3.99 -18.87
C VAL A 599 12.75 5.11 -19.20
N ILE A 600 12.37 6.33 -18.86
CA ILE A 600 13.20 7.52 -19.12
C ILE A 600 13.53 8.18 -17.79
N LYS A 601 14.81 8.40 -17.55
CA LYS A 601 15.26 9.22 -16.42
C LYS A 601 15.07 10.71 -16.74
N THR A 602 14.65 11.48 -15.75
CA THR A 602 14.58 12.92 -15.85
C THR A 602 14.99 13.54 -14.51
N SER A 603 15.98 14.40 -14.55
CA SER A 603 16.49 15.14 -13.38
C SER A 603 15.80 16.49 -13.22
N ASP A 604 15.35 17.13 -14.30
CA ASP A 604 14.69 18.43 -14.29
C ASP A 604 13.42 18.41 -15.17
N ILE A 605 12.25 18.61 -14.53
CA ILE A 605 10.95 18.57 -15.19
C ILE A 605 10.55 19.95 -15.75
N SER A 606 11.26 21.01 -15.37
CA SER A 606 10.94 22.41 -15.73
C SER A 606 11.67 22.91 -16.97
N ALA A 607 12.52 22.09 -17.60
CA ALA A 607 13.31 22.52 -18.77
C ALA A 607 12.39 22.91 -19.94
N GLU A 608 12.56 24.12 -20.44
CA GLU A 608 11.95 24.63 -21.66
C GLU A 608 12.74 24.12 -22.89
N ASP A 609 12.10 24.06 -24.07
CA ASP A 609 12.69 23.66 -25.35
C ASP A 609 13.13 22.18 -25.44
N ARG A 610 12.44 21.27 -24.73
CA ARG A 610 12.61 19.83 -24.85
C ARG A 610 11.31 19.16 -25.29
N TYR A 611 11.46 18.02 -25.96
CA TYR A 611 10.34 17.23 -26.48
C TYR A 611 10.50 15.76 -26.13
N TYR A 612 9.39 15.05 -25.93
CA TYR A 612 9.32 13.60 -26.00
C TYR A 612 9.00 13.18 -27.41
N VAL A 613 9.88 12.45 -28.04
CA VAL A 613 9.64 11.75 -29.31
C VAL A 613 9.30 10.31 -29.01
N MET A 614 8.13 9.89 -29.46
CA MET A 614 7.54 8.57 -29.23
C MET A 614 7.39 7.85 -30.55
N VAL A 615 7.78 6.57 -30.59
CA VAL A 615 7.67 5.74 -31.81
C VAL A 615 6.98 4.42 -31.45
N THR A 616 6.04 4.03 -32.29
CA THR A 616 5.30 2.77 -32.18
C THR A 616 5.97 1.65 -33.01
N ARG A 617 5.64 0.40 -32.70
CA ARG A 617 6.13 -0.77 -33.44
C ARG A 617 5.76 -0.73 -34.90
N ASN A 618 4.60 -0.19 -35.23
CA ASN A 618 4.12 -0.07 -36.63
C ASN A 618 4.62 1.20 -37.32
N GLY A 619 5.63 1.88 -36.76
CA GLY A 619 6.33 2.99 -37.43
C GLY A 619 5.56 4.31 -37.42
N VAL A 620 4.72 4.57 -36.40
CA VAL A 620 4.12 5.89 -36.16
C VAL A 620 5.02 6.67 -35.20
N ILE A 621 5.22 7.97 -35.48
CA ILE A 621 5.99 8.89 -34.64
C ILE A 621 5.12 10.02 -34.13
N LYS A 622 5.38 10.43 -32.88
CA LYS A 622 4.76 11.58 -32.25
C LYS A 622 5.78 12.41 -31.49
N ARG A 623 5.74 13.73 -31.64
CA ARG A 623 6.52 14.69 -30.86
C ARG A 623 5.59 15.49 -29.95
N THR A 624 5.91 15.58 -28.64
CA THR A 624 5.12 16.32 -27.65
C THR A 624 6.07 17.11 -26.74
N GLU A 625 5.70 18.32 -26.37
CA GLU A 625 6.47 19.16 -25.47
C GLU A 625 6.71 18.47 -24.12
N TYR A 626 7.90 18.60 -23.59
CA TYR A 626 8.35 17.98 -22.34
C TYR A 626 7.50 18.41 -21.14
N ASN A 627 7.15 19.70 -21.05
CA ASN A 627 6.33 20.28 -19.99
C ASN A 627 4.89 19.75 -19.96
N ALA A 628 4.39 19.12 -21.03
CA ALA A 628 3.08 18.49 -21.05
C ALA A 628 2.94 17.33 -20.04
N TYR A 629 4.05 16.80 -19.47
CA TYR A 629 4.10 15.68 -18.54
C TYR A 629 4.62 16.06 -17.14
N THR A 630 4.68 17.35 -16.80
CA THR A 630 5.11 17.82 -15.47
C THR A 630 4.23 17.29 -14.34
N ASN A 631 2.93 17.14 -14.57
CA ASN A 631 1.95 16.69 -13.58
C ASN A 631 1.39 15.31 -13.96
N VAL A 632 2.22 14.25 -13.81
CA VAL A 632 1.76 12.87 -13.99
C VAL A 632 1.08 12.41 -12.70
N ARG A 633 -0.20 12.05 -12.81
CA ARG A 633 -0.98 11.49 -11.69
C ARG A 633 -0.52 10.07 -11.39
N LYS A 634 -0.69 9.59 -10.15
CA LYS A 634 -0.41 8.19 -9.79
C LYS A 634 -1.20 7.18 -10.63
N SER A 635 -2.38 7.53 -11.11
CA SER A 635 -3.19 6.73 -12.04
C SER A 635 -2.65 6.69 -13.48
N GLY A 636 -1.54 7.37 -13.74
CA GLY A 636 -0.98 7.52 -15.07
C GLY A 636 -1.66 8.60 -15.92
N LEU A 637 -1.01 8.97 -17.01
CA LEU A 637 -1.53 9.89 -18.03
C LEU A 637 -1.45 9.22 -19.41
N ILE A 638 -2.39 9.53 -20.30
CA ILE A 638 -2.29 9.16 -21.73
C ILE A 638 -1.16 9.97 -22.36
N ALA A 639 -0.16 9.27 -22.90
CA ALA A 639 0.97 9.85 -23.60
C ALA A 639 0.76 9.88 -25.12
N ILE A 640 0.12 8.86 -25.68
CA ILE A 640 -0.22 8.73 -27.10
C ILE A 640 -1.47 7.87 -27.27
N ASN A 641 -2.35 8.24 -28.21
CA ASN A 641 -3.42 7.34 -28.64
C ASN A 641 -2.91 6.40 -29.74
N LEU A 642 -3.04 5.11 -29.49
CA LEU A 642 -2.58 4.06 -30.41
C LEU A 642 -3.68 3.57 -31.34
N ASP A 643 -3.29 3.04 -32.49
CA ASP A 643 -4.15 2.29 -33.39
C ASP A 643 -4.42 0.90 -32.83
N GLU A 644 -5.48 0.27 -33.29
CA GLU A 644 -5.80 -1.11 -32.94
C GLU A 644 -4.66 -2.05 -33.37
N GLY A 645 -4.13 -2.80 -32.43
CA GLY A 645 -3.01 -3.73 -32.66
C GLY A 645 -1.62 -3.08 -32.75
N ASP A 646 -1.47 -1.76 -32.48
CA ASP A 646 -0.18 -1.10 -32.38
C ASP A 646 0.23 -0.91 -30.91
N GLU A 647 1.54 -0.81 -30.67
CA GLU A 647 2.12 -0.62 -29.35
C GLU A 647 3.16 0.51 -29.35
N LEU A 648 3.15 1.34 -28.30
CA LEU A 648 4.24 2.28 -28.05
C LEU A 648 5.48 1.49 -27.62
N ALA A 649 6.61 1.71 -28.30
CA ALA A 649 7.83 0.92 -28.06
C ALA A 649 9.04 1.77 -27.65
N TRP A 650 9.24 2.95 -28.21
CA TRP A 650 10.38 3.81 -27.91
C TRP A 650 9.92 5.21 -27.58
N VAL A 651 10.58 5.77 -26.56
CA VAL A 651 10.44 7.18 -26.17
C VAL A 651 11.83 7.73 -25.88
N LYS A 652 12.19 8.85 -26.49
CA LYS A 652 13.45 9.56 -26.23
C LYS A 652 13.14 11.06 -26.02
N ILE A 653 14.04 11.75 -25.31
CA ILE A 653 14.00 13.21 -25.13
C ILE A 653 14.82 13.85 -26.25
N THR A 654 14.32 14.93 -26.83
CA THR A 654 14.99 15.72 -27.88
C THR A 654 14.96 17.20 -27.57
N ASP A 655 15.81 17.96 -28.29
CA ASP A 655 15.97 19.42 -28.19
C ASP A 655 15.17 20.23 -29.22
N GLY A 656 14.38 19.54 -30.05
CA GLY A 656 13.61 20.20 -31.13
C GLY A 656 14.34 20.31 -32.48
N HIS A 657 15.67 20.12 -32.51
CA HIS A 657 16.51 20.26 -33.71
C HIS A 657 17.28 18.99 -34.06
N SER A 658 16.97 17.90 -33.43
CA SER A 658 17.63 16.61 -33.61
C SER A 658 17.11 15.83 -34.80
N ASP A 659 17.95 14.93 -35.34
CA ASP A 659 17.56 13.94 -36.34
C ASP A 659 17.14 12.64 -35.65
N VAL A 660 16.07 12.03 -36.15
CA VAL A 660 15.59 10.72 -35.71
C VAL A 660 15.98 9.66 -36.71
N VAL A 661 16.67 8.61 -36.22
CA VAL A 661 17.02 7.44 -37.03
C VAL A 661 16.25 6.23 -36.51
N LEU A 662 15.47 5.60 -37.37
CA LEU A 662 14.73 4.38 -37.04
C LEU A 662 15.33 3.19 -37.79
N ALA A 663 15.39 2.04 -37.14
CA ALA A 663 15.78 0.79 -37.76
C ALA A 663 14.69 -0.26 -37.62
N THR A 664 14.57 -1.14 -38.61
CA THR A 664 13.58 -2.22 -38.63
C THR A 664 14.21 -3.58 -38.43
N ARG A 665 13.40 -4.55 -38.00
CA ARG A 665 13.82 -5.93 -37.75
C ARG A 665 14.40 -6.60 -39.01
N GLN A 666 13.87 -6.26 -40.21
CA GLN A 666 14.35 -6.75 -41.48
C GLN A 666 15.52 -5.95 -42.07
N GLY A 667 16.13 -5.08 -41.26
CA GLY A 667 17.35 -4.38 -41.56
C GLY A 667 17.21 -3.17 -42.47
N MET A 668 16.06 -2.49 -42.46
CA MET A 668 15.90 -1.19 -43.10
C MET A 668 16.15 -0.09 -42.09
N SER A 669 16.52 1.12 -42.53
CA SER A 669 16.63 2.31 -41.65
C SER A 669 16.23 3.58 -42.39
N ILE A 670 15.70 4.56 -41.66
CA ILE A 670 15.36 5.90 -42.16
C ILE A 670 15.85 6.94 -41.19
N ARG A 671 16.49 8.02 -41.69
CA ARG A 671 16.87 9.21 -40.96
C ARG A 671 16.09 10.41 -41.47
N PHE A 672 15.45 11.18 -40.57
CA PHE A 672 14.71 12.39 -40.91
C PHE A 672 14.80 13.38 -39.77
N HIS A 673 14.54 14.66 -40.05
CA HIS A 673 14.53 15.72 -39.02
C HIS A 673 13.31 15.59 -38.11
N GLU A 674 13.48 15.74 -36.81
CA GLU A 674 12.34 15.65 -35.87
C GLU A 674 11.25 16.70 -36.12
N GLU A 675 11.59 17.87 -36.73
CA GLU A 675 10.62 18.89 -37.14
C GLU A 675 9.63 18.39 -38.21
N ASP A 676 9.99 17.40 -39.00
CA ASP A 676 9.07 16.73 -39.94
C ASP A 676 7.87 16.10 -39.16
N ALA A 677 8.01 15.79 -37.89
CA ALA A 677 6.94 15.43 -36.96
C ALA A 677 6.55 16.64 -36.16
N ARG A 678 5.52 17.40 -36.61
CA ARG A 678 5.01 18.55 -35.86
C ARG A 678 4.74 18.23 -34.37
N SER A 679 4.96 19.21 -33.46
CA SER A 679 4.57 19.06 -32.06
C SER A 679 3.06 18.87 -31.94
N MET A 680 2.63 17.91 -31.11
CA MET A 680 1.23 17.49 -30.93
C MET A 680 0.90 17.33 -29.45
N GLY A 681 -0.36 17.59 -29.11
CA GLY A 681 -0.86 17.39 -27.75
C GLY A 681 -0.83 15.91 -27.30
N ARG A 682 -0.89 15.66 -25.98
CA ARG A 682 -0.76 14.33 -25.34
C ARG A 682 -1.64 13.24 -25.97
N THR A 683 -2.89 13.54 -26.29
CA THR A 683 -3.89 12.60 -26.81
C THR A 683 -3.86 12.44 -28.32
N ALA A 684 -2.88 13.01 -29.03
CA ALA A 684 -2.75 12.81 -30.47
C ALA A 684 -2.23 11.41 -30.81
N ARG A 685 -2.59 10.90 -31.98
CA ARG A 685 -2.20 9.58 -32.53
C ARG A 685 -0.76 9.56 -33.07
N GLY A 686 -0.25 10.67 -33.56
CA GLY A 686 1.02 10.74 -34.26
C GLY A 686 0.88 10.71 -35.79
N VAL A 687 2.01 10.59 -36.49
CA VAL A 687 2.15 10.57 -37.94
C VAL A 687 3.07 9.44 -38.40
N LYS A 688 2.96 8.96 -39.64
CA LYS A 688 3.80 7.87 -40.16
C LYS A 688 5.27 8.29 -40.20
N ALA A 689 6.16 7.53 -39.57
CA ALA A 689 7.61 7.72 -39.59
C ALA A 689 8.31 6.95 -40.69
N ILE A 690 7.98 5.68 -40.89
CA ILE A 690 8.55 4.78 -41.88
C ILE A 690 7.43 3.93 -42.51
N SER A 691 7.59 3.55 -43.78
CA SER A 691 6.71 2.59 -44.44
C SER A 691 7.31 1.19 -44.29
N LEU A 692 6.72 0.37 -43.49
CA LEU A 692 7.14 -1.01 -43.24
C LEU A 692 6.60 -1.97 -44.30
N GLU A 693 7.34 -3.03 -44.60
CA GLU A 693 6.85 -4.17 -45.35
C GLU A 693 6.01 -5.11 -44.48
N ALA A 694 5.33 -6.08 -45.07
CA ALA A 694 4.53 -7.03 -44.33
C ALA A 694 5.39 -7.77 -43.28
N GLU A 695 4.89 -7.88 -42.05
CA GLU A 695 5.56 -8.53 -40.93
C GLU A 695 6.84 -7.86 -40.42
N ASP A 696 7.25 -6.69 -40.98
CA ASP A 696 8.37 -5.91 -40.43
C ASP A 696 7.92 -4.99 -39.29
N GLN A 697 8.81 -4.73 -38.35
CA GLN A 697 8.58 -3.86 -37.18
C GLN A 697 9.80 -2.99 -36.94
N VAL A 698 9.59 -1.82 -36.36
CA VAL A 698 10.68 -1.01 -35.82
C VAL A 698 11.31 -1.76 -34.63
N VAL A 699 12.65 -1.77 -34.57
CA VAL A 699 13.43 -2.43 -33.49
C VAL A 699 14.37 -1.48 -32.74
N GLY A 700 14.47 -0.23 -33.18
CA GLY A 700 15.27 0.77 -32.46
C GLY A 700 15.06 2.16 -33.00
N MET A 701 15.28 3.13 -32.09
CA MET A 701 15.22 4.55 -32.37
C MET A 701 16.44 5.24 -31.76
N VAL A 702 17.22 5.89 -32.61
CA VAL A 702 18.36 6.74 -32.23
C VAL A 702 18.01 8.19 -32.52
N VAL A 703 18.43 9.08 -31.63
CA VAL A 703 18.34 10.53 -31.79
C VAL A 703 19.75 11.07 -31.96
N LEU A 704 19.97 11.85 -33.00
CA LEU A 704 21.22 12.55 -33.27
C LEU A 704 21.00 14.05 -33.02
N SER A 705 21.53 14.56 -31.91
CA SER A 705 21.46 15.99 -31.61
C SER A 705 22.48 16.79 -32.41
N ALA A 706 22.17 18.06 -32.67
CA ALA A 706 23.02 18.95 -33.46
C ALA A 706 24.41 19.18 -32.81
N ASP A 707 24.48 19.09 -31.47
CA ASP A 707 25.71 19.28 -30.69
C ASP A 707 26.56 18.00 -30.60
N GLN A 708 26.00 16.81 -30.92
CA GLN A 708 26.70 15.53 -30.93
C GLN A 708 26.91 15.05 -32.38
N THR A 709 27.81 15.71 -33.09
CA THR A 709 28.09 15.43 -34.51
C THR A 709 28.98 14.21 -34.74
N ALA A 710 29.55 13.60 -33.72
CA ALA A 710 30.43 12.45 -33.86
C ALA A 710 30.05 11.32 -32.89
N GLY A 711 29.24 10.39 -33.31
CA GLY A 711 28.90 9.14 -32.60
C GLY A 711 28.67 8.01 -33.57
N ASP A 712 28.91 6.81 -33.09
CA ASP A 712 28.66 5.60 -33.88
C ASP A 712 27.31 4.99 -33.54
N ILE A 713 26.65 4.46 -34.54
CA ILE A 713 25.43 3.69 -34.35
C ILE A 713 25.79 2.21 -34.28
N LEU A 714 25.51 1.59 -33.15
CA LEU A 714 25.63 0.16 -32.94
C LEU A 714 24.40 -0.55 -33.49
N THR A 715 24.65 -1.54 -34.37
CA THR A 715 23.64 -2.49 -34.81
C THR A 715 24.04 -3.89 -34.37
N VAL A 716 23.16 -4.59 -33.65
CA VAL A 716 23.38 -5.96 -33.17
C VAL A 716 22.29 -6.88 -33.71
N SER A 717 22.69 -8.06 -34.20
CA SER A 717 21.75 -9.10 -34.63
C SER A 717 21.40 -10.08 -33.53
N GLN A 718 20.30 -10.79 -33.67
CA GLN A 718 19.88 -11.86 -32.75
C GLN A 718 20.93 -12.98 -32.63
N SER A 719 21.76 -13.18 -33.63
CA SER A 719 22.84 -14.20 -33.66
C SER A 719 24.14 -13.74 -32.98
N GLY A 720 24.19 -12.60 -32.35
CA GLY A 720 25.35 -12.14 -31.59
C GLY A 720 26.45 -11.46 -32.42
N LEU A 721 26.13 -11.03 -33.63
CA LEU A 721 26.99 -10.21 -34.46
C LEU A 721 26.66 -8.72 -34.25
N GLY A 722 27.66 -7.89 -34.12
CA GLY A 722 27.47 -6.46 -33.94
C GLY A 722 28.54 -5.63 -34.62
N ARG A 723 28.22 -4.39 -34.99
CA ARG A 723 29.16 -3.42 -35.55
C ARG A 723 28.80 -2.00 -35.14
N ARG A 724 29.78 -1.14 -35.10
CA ARG A 724 29.58 0.29 -35.04
C ARG A 724 29.64 0.87 -36.45
N THR A 725 28.76 1.78 -36.76
CA THR A 725 28.73 2.48 -38.03
C THR A 725 28.60 3.96 -37.76
N ASP A 726 29.42 4.76 -38.50
CA ASP A 726 29.36 6.21 -38.39
C ASP A 726 27.95 6.72 -38.70
N SER A 727 27.43 7.63 -37.84
CA SER A 727 26.11 8.21 -38.05
C SER A 727 25.96 8.98 -39.34
N GLU A 728 27.06 9.46 -39.98
CA GLU A 728 27.03 10.14 -41.26
C GLU A 728 26.70 9.19 -42.45
N GLU A 729 26.92 7.89 -42.32
CA GLU A 729 26.51 6.93 -43.33
C GLU A 729 24.99 6.81 -43.49
N TYR A 730 24.19 7.32 -42.52
CA TYR A 730 22.74 7.37 -42.61
C TYR A 730 22.30 8.72 -43.16
N ARG A 731 22.09 8.78 -44.48
CA ARG A 731 21.68 10.02 -45.15
C ARG A 731 20.29 10.49 -44.70
N LEU A 732 20.12 11.81 -44.62
CA LEU A 732 18.85 12.45 -44.36
C LEU A 732 17.82 12.16 -45.48
N GLN A 733 16.59 11.84 -45.10
CA GLN A 733 15.45 11.56 -45.96
C GLN A 733 14.19 12.26 -45.45
N THR A 734 13.15 12.30 -46.26
CA THR A 734 11.85 12.72 -45.81
C THR A 734 11.16 11.60 -45.03
N ARG A 735 10.45 11.95 -43.93
CA ARG A 735 9.67 11.04 -43.12
C ARG A 735 8.62 10.23 -43.95
N GLY A 736 8.35 8.99 -43.56
CA GLY A 736 7.30 8.15 -44.16
C GLY A 736 7.72 7.35 -45.33
N GLY A 737 8.99 7.43 -45.79
CA GLY A 737 9.59 6.64 -46.85
C GLY A 737 9.86 5.18 -46.46
N LYS A 738 10.31 4.33 -47.39
CA LYS A 738 10.74 2.94 -47.14
C LYS A 738 12.10 2.84 -46.42
N GLY A 739 12.87 3.93 -46.37
CA GLY A 739 14.22 3.94 -45.80
C GLY A 739 15.30 3.34 -46.72
N LEU A 740 16.46 3.07 -46.16
CA LEU A 740 17.64 2.48 -46.80
C LEU A 740 18.00 1.19 -46.08
N ARG A 741 18.66 0.27 -46.80
CA ARG A 741 19.15 -0.96 -46.16
C ARG A 741 20.27 -0.64 -45.18
N ASN A 742 20.05 -1.05 -43.91
CA ASN A 742 21.02 -0.96 -42.83
C ASN A 742 21.77 -2.28 -42.61
N TYR A 743 21.07 -3.43 -42.71
CA TYR A 743 21.66 -4.72 -42.35
C TYR A 743 21.16 -5.84 -43.28
N TYR A 744 22.03 -6.82 -43.55
CA TYR A 744 21.67 -7.97 -44.39
C TYR A 744 21.22 -9.14 -43.49
N CYS A 745 19.96 -9.19 -43.13
CA CYS A 745 19.38 -10.17 -42.21
C CYS A 745 19.44 -11.59 -42.74
N ASP A 746 19.37 -11.79 -44.06
CA ASP A 746 19.40 -13.13 -44.71
C ASP A 746 20.69 -13.90 -44.37
N LYS A 747 21.80 -13.20 -44.13
CA LYS A 747 23.11 -13.78 -43.81
C LYS A 747 23.48 -13.77 -42.35
N ASN A 748 22.95 -12.80 -41.59
CA ASN A 748 23.47 -12.45 -40.30
C ASN A 748 22.38 -12.49 -39.20
N GLY A 749 21.17 -12.94 -39.51
CA GLY A 749 20.00 -12.95 -38.64
C GLY A 749 19.31 -11.58 -38.52
N PRO A 750 18.08 -11.56 -38.02
CA PRO A 750 17.30 -10.32 -37.80
C PRO A 750 18.01 -9.36 -36.84
N VAL A 751 17.76 -8.06 -36.99
CA VAL A 751 18.28 -7.04 -36.07
C VAL A 751 17.57 -7.18 -34.73
N ALA A 752 18.37 -7.24 -33.64
CA ALA A 752 17.89 -7.32 -32.26
C ALA A 752 17.91 -5.96 -31.56
N GLY A 753 18.89 -5.11 -31.92
CA GLY A 753 19.02 -3.81 -31.26
C GLY A 753 19.78 -2.79 -32.13
N PHE A 754 19.49 -1.51 -31.84
CA PHE A 754 19.99 -0.36 -32.60
C PHE A 754 20.09 0.85 -31.65
N GLU A 755 21.30 1.22 -31.24
CA GLU A 755 21.55 2.30 -30.27
C GLU A 755 22.79 3.14 -30.63
N MET A 756 22.86 4.36 -30.09
CA MET A 756 24.01 5.26 -30.20
C MET A 756 25.07 4.87 -29.19
N VAL A 757 26.36 4.87 -29.63
CA VAL A 757 27.51 4.55 -28.79
C VAL A 757 28.71 5.43 -29.15
N ASP A 758 29.60 5.61 -28.18
CA ASP A 758 30.91 6.25 -28.38
C ASP A 758 32.01 5.41 -27.69
N ASP A 759 33.24 5.91 -27.71
CA ASP A 759 34.39 5.22 -27.12
C ASP A 759 34.41 5.31 -25.58
N GLN A 760 33.52 6.13 -24.98
CA GLN A 760 33.34 6.30 -23.53
C GLN A 760 32.12 5.55 -22.99
N THR A 761 31.54 4.69 -23.79
CA THR A 761 30.36 3.92 -23.37
C THR A 761 30.65 2.43 -23.28
N ASP A 762 29.97 1.76 -22.36
CA ASP A 762 29.88 0.31 -22.27
C ASP A 762 28.50 -0.15 -22.75
N ILE A 763 28.46 -1.34 -23.33
CA ILE A 763 27.26 -1.95 -23.88
C ILE A 763 26.89 -3.16 -23.05
N ILE A 764 25.64 -3.24 -22.69
CA ILE A 764 25.05 -4.38 -22.00
C ILE A 764 24.17 -5.13 -23.01
N LEU A 765 24.51 -6.39 -23.29
CA LEU A 765 23.73 -7.29 -24.18
C LEU A 765 22.95 -8.28 -23.32
N ILE A 766 21.70 -8.53 -23.68
CA ILE A 766 20.76 -9.35 -22.95
C ILE A 766 20.24 -10.44 -23.86
N THR A 767 20.27 -11.71 -23.40
CA THR A 767 19.68 -12.84 -24.10
C THR A 767 18.32 -13.25 -23.53
N ASP A 768 17.52 -13.92 -24.32
CA ASP A 768 16.27 -14.56 -23.90
C ASP A 768 16.47 -15.58 -22.78
N SER A 769 17.68 -16.13 -22.67
CA SER A 769 18.08 -17.03 -21.59
C SER A 769 18.49 -16.31 -20.28
N GLY A 770 18.39 -14.97 -20.21
CA GLY A 770 18.73 -14.18 -19.01
C GLY A 770 20.23 -14.02 -18.79
N ILE A 771 21.07 -14.32 -19.76
CA ILE A 771 22.52 -14.08 -19.71
C ILE A 771 22.77 -12.63 -20.11
N ILE A 772 23.59 -11.95 -19.31
CA ILE A 772 23.97 -10.56 -19.52
C ILE A 772 25.49 -10.46 -19.66
N ILE A 773 25.94 -9.68 -20.64
CA ILE A 773 27.36 -9.34 -20.82
C ILE A 773 27.50 -7.82 -20.92
N ARG A 774 28.54 -7.27 -20.29
CA ARG A 774 28.96 -5.87 -20.42
C ARG A 774 30.27 -5.79 -21.18
N ILE A 775 30.33 -4.98 -22.22
CA ILE A 775 31.45 -4.88 -23.15
C ILE A 775 31.71 -3.41 -23.44
N PRO A 776 32.97 -2.91 -23.35
CA PRO A 776 33.31 -1.58 -23.83
C PRO A 776 33.03 -1.42 -25.32
N ALA A 777 32.40 -0.31 -25.70
CA ALA A 777 32.03 -0.06 -27.10
C ALA A 777 33.25 0.03 -28.03
N ASP A 778 34.37 0.55 -27.54
CA ASP A 778 35.62 0.65 -28.27
C ASP A 778 36.18 -0.69 -28.76
N GLN A 779 35.80 -1.81 -28.13
CA GLN A 779 36.17 -3.17 -28.56
C GLN A 779 35.39 -3.65 -29.78
N ILE A 780 34.33 -2.96 -30.18
CA ILE A 780 33.53 -3.32 -31.35
C ILE A 780 34.02 -2.51 -32.55
N SER A 781 34.38 -3.20 -33.63
CA SER A 781 34.97 -2.59 -34.80
C SER A 781 34.00 -1.64 -35.52
N LYS A 782 34.48 -0.45 -35.89
CA LYS A 782 33.80 0.44 -36.84
C LYS A 782 33.78 -0.20 -38.23
N GLN A 783 32.63 -0.29 -38.85
CA GLN A 783 32.44 -0.88 -40.15
C GLN A 783 31.33 -0.14 -40.90
N SER A 784 31.38 -0.24 -42.22
CA SER A 784 30.33 0.36 -43.06
C SER A 784 28.97 -0.31 -42.85
N ARG A 785 27.93 0.39 -43.19
CA ARG A 785 26.52 -0.01 -43.09
C ARG A 785 26.21 -1.35 -43.78
N TYR A 786 27.06 -1.81 -44.70
CA TYR A 786 26.90 -3.05 -45.47
C TYR A 786 27.65 -4.24 -44.85
N ALA A 787 28.42 -4.06 -43.81
CA ALA A 787 29.22 -5.12 -43.20
C ALA A 787 28.37 -6.01 -42.27
N GLY A 788 28.77 -7.26 -42.10
CA GLY A 788 28.09 -8.23 -41.23
C GLY A 788 28.38 -8.07 -39.75
N GLY A 789 29.40 -7.30 -39.39
CA GLY A 789 29.83 -7.10 -37.99
C GLY A 789 30.80 -8.13 -37.49
N VAL A 790 31.20 -7.99 -36.23
CA VAL A 790 32.05 -8.91 -35.48
C VAL A 790 31.22 -9.62 -34.41
N LYS A 791 31.71 -10.76 -33.93
CA LYS A 791 31.06 -11.48 -32.87
C LYS A 791 31.19 -10.70 -31.54
N VAL A 792 30.11 -10.15 -31.05
CA VAL A 792 30.05 -9.38 -29.78
C VAL A 792 29.67 -10.25 -28.60
N MET A 793 28.86 -11.28 -28.82
CA MET A 793 28.50 -12.28 -27.82
C MET A 793 28.44 -13.65 -28.44
N ARG A 794 28.82 -14.69 -27.68
CA ARG A 794 28.57 -16.07 -28.10
C ARG A 794 27.17 -16.45 -27.64
N VAL A 795 26.35 -16.80 -28.62
CA VAL A 795 24.97 -17.25 -28.42
C VAL A 795 24.89 -18.69 -28.86
N ASP A 796 24.26 -19.56 -28.07
CA ASP A 796 24.00 -20.93 -28.43
C ASP A 796 22.84 -21.03 -29.41
N ASP A 797 22.71 -22.15 -30.15
CA ASP A 797 21.73 -22.33 -31.23
C ASP A 797 20.25 -22.14 -30.81
N GLN A 798 19.97 -22.18 -29.49
CA GLN A 798 18.63 -22.00 -28.94
C GLN A 798 18.48 -20.66 -28.20
N THR A 799 19.48 -19.78 -28.21
CA THR A 799 19.48 -18.51 -27.47
C THR A 799 19.63 -17.34 -28.43
N SER A 800 18.88 -16.29 -28.24
CA SER A 800 18.92 -15.07 -29.08
C SER A 800 19.16 -13.83 -28.24
N ILE A 801 19.89 -12.85 -28.78
CA ILE A 801 19.92 -11.51 -28.18
C ILE A 801 18.56 -10.85 -28.42
N ILE A 802 17.99 -10.32 -27.32
CA ILE A 802 16.67 -9.68 -27.32
C ILE A 802 16.71 -8.20 -27.02
N GLY A 803 17.81 -7.71 -26.43
CA GLY A 803 17.94 -6.30 -26.06
C GLY A 803 19.38 -5.85 -25.90
N ILE A 804 19.57 -4.54 -26.05
CA ILE A 804 20.83 -3.84 -25.78
C ILE A 804 20.54 -2.61 -24.90
N ALA A 805 21.47 -2.31 -24.02
CA ALA A 805 21.48 -1.07 -23.23
C ALA A 805 22.88 -0.46 -23.28
N VAL A 806 22.97 0.85 -23.12
CA VAL A 806 24.23 1.62 -23.11
C VAL A 806 24.40 2.26 -21.74
N THR A 807 25.63 2.22 -21.21
CA THR A 807 26.00 2.83 -19.93
C THR A 807 27.35 3.54 -20.05
N GLU A 808 27.69 4.39 -19.09
CA GLU A 808 29.00 5.04 -19.01
C GLU A 808 30.12 4.02 -18.79
N LYS A 809 31.29 4.29 -19.33
CA LYS A 809 32.48 3.45 -19.20
C LYS A 809 32.96 3.47 -17.75
N GLU A 810 33.28 2.30 -17.21
CA GLU A 810 33.88 2.18 -15.89
C GLU A 810 35.35 2.66 -15.93
N GLU A 811 35.70 3.68 -15.14
CA GLU A 811 37.10 4.11 -15.00
C GLU A 811 37.89 2.98 -14.32
N GLU A 812 38.92 2.47 -14.98
CA GLU A 812 39.92 1.60 -14.34
C GLU A 812 40.62 2.40 -13.23
N SER A 813 40.32 2.12 -11.97
CA SER A 813 41.13 2.59 -10.85
C SER A 813 42.53 2.02 -11.04
N GLU A 814 43.50 2.86 -11.34
CA GLU A 814 44.93 2.53 -11.28
C GLU A 814 45.25 2.09 -9.85
N GLU A 815 45.20 0.77 -9.60
CA GLU A 815 45.89 0.21 -8.44
C GLU A 815 47.37 0.46 -8.63
N THR A 816 47.88 1.49 -7.97
CA THR A 816 49.33 1.67 -7.75
C THR A 816 49.86 0.43 -7.04
N GLU A 817 50.62 -0.40 -7.79
CA GLU A 817 51.45 -1.46 -7.23
C GLU A 817 52.43 -0.87 -6.23
N ASP A 818 52.12 -0.88 -4.95
CA ASP A 818 53.10 -0.64 -3.90
C ASP A 818 53.69 -1.98 -3.50
N THR A 819 54.82 -2.28 -4.15
CA THR A 819 55.68 -3.41 -3.83
C THR A 819 56.36 -3.23 -2.50
N THR A 820 55.82 -3.81 -1.43
CA THR A 820 56.63 -4.12 -0.23
C THR A 820 56.16 -5.46 0.40
N SER A 821 57.03 -6.45 0.16
CA SER A 821 57.31 -7.66 0.98
C SER A 821 56.22 -8.36 1.75
N LEU A 822 55.90 -9.55 1.33
CA LEU A 822 55.26 -10.65 2.01
C LEU A 822 55.99 -11.14 3.27
N PRO A 823 55.28 -11.76 4.21
CA PRO A 823 55.68 -13.06 4.66
C PRO A 823 54.61 -14.15 4.34
N LYS A 824 55.17 -15.24 3.88
CA LYS A 824 54.46 -16.51 3.59
C LYS A 824 53.85 -17.13 4.83
N SER A 825 52.72 -17.80 4.57
CA SER A 825 52.17 -18.97 5.27
C SER A 825 50.92 -18.74 6.09
N ALA A 826 49.75 -19.13 5.54
CA ALA A 826 48.81 -20.00 6.21
C ALA A 826 47.85 -20.58 5.14
N GLN A 827 47.80 -21.89 5.10
CA GLN A 827 46.92 -22.70 4.26
C GLN A 827 45.42 -22.50 4.62
N PRO A 828 44.51 -22.79 3.73
CA PRO A 828 43.07 -22.61 3.98
C PRO A 828 42.52 -23.64 4.97
N SER A 829 41.84 -23.15 6.00
CA SER A 829 41.11 -24.01 6.94
C SER A 829 39.81 -24.48 6.30
N THR A 830 39.59 -25.75 6.41
CA THR A 830 38.52 -26.58 5.90
C THR A 830 37.13 -26.24 6.47
N LEU A 831 36.12 -26.55 5.67
CA LEU A 831 34.68 -26.59 5.88
C LEU A 831 34.20 -27.42 7.11
N GLU A 832 34.59 -27.10 8.33
CA GLU A 832 34.09 -27.76 9.55
C GLU A 832 33.43 -26.86 10.59
N ASP A 833 33.38 -25.56 10.39
CA ASP A 833 32.80 -24.62 11.37
C ASP A 833 31.32 -24.23 11.12
N SER A 834 30.74 -24.58 9.98
CA SER A 834 29.31 -24.36 9.73
C SER A 834 28.40 -25.40 10.38
N ASP A 835 28.86 -26.64 10.45
CA ASP A 835 28.08 -27.76 11.01
C ASP A 835 27.95 -27.69 12.56
N LYS A 836 28.87 -27.01 13.23
CA LYS A 836 28.78 -26.84 14.70
C LYS A 836 27.81 -25.76 15.14
N GLN A 837 27.54 -24.76 14.31
CA GLN A 837 26.53 -23.75 14.61
C GLN A 837 25.11 -24.29 14.37
N ASP A 838 24.90 -25.09 13.35
CA ASP A 838 23.62 -25.74 13.07
C ASP A 838 23.26 -26.80 14.11
N GLU A 839 24.26 -27.56 14.63
CA GLU A 839 24.05 -28.51 15.73
C GLU A 839 23.69 -27.82 17.05
N GLN A 840 24.24 -26.65 17.36
CA GLN A 840 23.88 -25.85 18.54
C GLN A 840 22.48 -25.27 18.46
N ILE A 841 22.04 -24.82 17.27
CA ILE A 841 20.68 -24.32 17.03
C ILE A 841 19.66 -25.45 17.15
N ASN A 842 19.96 -26.65 16.63
CA ASN A 842 19.06 -27.78 16.74
C ASN A 842 18.94 -28.32 18.19
N GLN A 843 20.02 -28.31 18.96
CA GLN A 843 19.97 -28.67 20.41
C GLN A 843 19.20 -27.66 21.24
N LEU A 844 19.19 -26.38 20.88
CA LEU A 844 18.36 -25.37 21.53
C LEU A 844 16.87 -25.49 21.17
N LEU A 845 16.56 -25.90 19.95
CA LEU A 845 15.18 -26.18 19.51
C LEU A 845 14.61 -27.44 20.16
N GLU A 846 15.41 -28.51 20.32
CA GLU A 846 14.98 -29.74 21.02
C GLU A 846 14.75 -29.51 22.52
N ARG A 847 15.53 -28.62 23.19
CA ARG A 847 15.26 -28.24 24.58
C ARG A 847 14.00 -27.39 24.78
N ALA A 848 13.61 -26.62 23.75
CA ALA A 848 12.40 -25.82 23.80
C ALA A 848 11.10 -26.62 23.53
N MET A 849 11.20 -27.88 23.10
CA MET A 849 10.06 -28.73 22.75
C MET A 849 9.76 -29.85 23.75
N GLN A 850 10.44 -29.90 24.91
CA GLN A 850 10.06 -30.85 25.97
C GLN A 850 8.97 -30.22 26.83
N PRO A 851 7.82 -30.88 27.05
CA PRO A 851 6.80 -30.41 27.96
C PRO A 851 7.30 -30.57 29.42
N GLU A 852 7.23 -29.48 30.20
CA GLU A 852 7.36 -29.55 31.65
C GLU A 852 6.17 -30.33 32.20
N GLU A 853 6.46 -31.53 32.73
CA GLU A 853 5.56 -32.23 33.66
C GLU A 853 5.76 -31.59 35.05
N GLU A 854 4.76 -30.77 35.47
CA GLU A 854 4.16 -30.73 36.82
C GLU A 854 3.03 -29.67 36.85
#